data_75eb0155350f2375f8a81e2ee12ee9da
#
_entry.id   75eb0155350f2375f8a81e2ee12ee9da
#
_cell.length_a   1.000
_cell.length_b   1.000
_cell.length_c   1.000
_cell.angle_alpha   90.00
_cell.angle_beta   90.00
_cell.angle_gamma   90.00
#
_symmetry.space_group_name_H-M   'P 1'
#
loop_
_entity.id
_entity.type
_entity.pdbx_description
1 polymer ?
#
loop_
_entity_poly.entity_id
_entity_poly.type
_entity_poly.pdbx_seq_one_letter_code
_entity_poly.pdbx_strand_id
1 'polypeptide(L)'
;MRKYLPVYLALFSVAAQAQTLNGTVTDAETNQPLEAVVVSVMRDNTTIDYALTDAQGRYALPWKYKDTLKVCASILGYRKEVHRIAAAGILNLSLQSEAIILKEVQIRPGRIHSRKDTVRYDLSQFASSKDVHIKDVLKRLPGVDVEEDGQVKYKGKAIDHFLVEGMDVTGGRYNQVNNNLNAKAVKTAEIMENYQSLKTLKGKISSDEVALNLKLDPKARDQWIMNGMLGMGLSNVAEKEETSNENKGILWKGALNALQLGKGKQSLYNYKTNNNGTDLSKEQMLFINNNSANFDNSSFLSQPGISAPLDKKRLLFNHTHTVNGNRMYKWNDEKSLRLQAGYTHDQIEQERSNTLSYYRPGDTIRIDETYHHRQLSDNAYAELHYEDNSPKHYLSNRFRAEGTTERSTLQELHQRIQTSQLKADNSFHLLRNKGINTWEVNSAVQYTLLPSSLQVADKKEAYRRQSLHTDNSISYLRKHNDFTQQYRAGVQGEWGRLSQSSGYPTDISNLSVYFTPFFQLERGKWQGNLTLSFRGKRFFSQKENHLLYAPSIYLRCQIDYHWKLTFFSSLIRSVGNGIDLYRSIYRTDYRTWRNNGTTPVSLSQNYRLYGEYKNTAQEFFITASLYYQHAWKNALYGQSISQDSIIHTLHDLPNRTEYWSFTGTLSKGFYDWHLKTSLNFSLNRNTGKQLTNKLLQTYRYDYLRIEPKIIWQPTPNLEAEYHATVGYGGSKIDNSTRLTPLLDFVQRLYLTMNFGKFELRLSGEHYRNDLNSNTHLSTVFADASLVYKTAKWRLEANFNNLLNKKGYAYTLYSATQSSTSRLNIRPREIMITASHQF
;
A
#
# COMPACT_ATOMS: atom_id res chain seq x y z
N MET A 1 4.62 40.84 22.86
CA MET A 1 5.81 40.01 22.90
C MET A 1 6.29 39.74 21.49
N ARG A 2 7.01 40.69 20.91
CA ARG A 2 7.61 40.67 19.58
C ARG A 2 9.07 41.09 19.76
N LYS A 3 10.00 40.11 19.99
CA LYS A 3 11.44 40.44 19.99
C LYS A 3 12.39 39.23 20.18
N TYR A 4 12.06 38.00 19.82
CA TYR A 4 13.04 36.88 19.88
C TYR A 4 12.96 35.88 18.74
N LEU A 5 12.61 36.33 17.52
CA LEU A 5 12.51 35.40 16.36
C LEU A 5 13.73 35.36 15.41
N PRO A 6 14.83 36.12 15.58
CA PRO A 6 15.96 35.93 14.66
C PRO A 6 17.14 35.13 15.20
N VAL A 7 17.09 34.59 16.43
CA VAL A 7 18.27 33.89 16.99
C VAL A 7 18.28 32.36 16.76
N TYR A 8 17.18 31.77 16.41
CA TYR A 8 17.12 30.31 16.17
C TYR A 8 17.35 29.87 14.73
N LEU A 9 17.50 30.79 13.78
CA LEU A 9 17.84 30.43 12.39
C LEU A 9 19.34 30.45 12.10
N ALA A 10 20.15 30.90 13.03
CA ALA A 10 21.62 31.04 12.86
C ALA A 10 22.44 29.85 13.41
N LEU A 11 21.81 28.82 13.96
CA LEU A 11 22.52 27.69 14.58
C LEU A 11 22.49 26.39 13.76
N PHE A 12 22.02 26.42 12.51
CA PHE A 12 22.07 25.26 11.61
C PHE A 12 22.96 25.46 10.37
N SER A 13 23.86 26.42 10.36
CA SER A 13 24.91 26.54 9.36
C SER A 13 26.25 26.02 9.89
N VAL A 14 26.27 24.79 10.36
CA VAL A 14 27.51 24.00 10.22
C VAL A 14 27.52 23.53 8.78
N ALA A 15 28.01 24.40 7.89
CA ALA A 15 28.46 24.01 6.58
C ALA A 15 29.58 22.99 6.79
N ALA A 16 29.25 21.70 6.76
CA ALA A 16 30.22 20.70 6.40
C ALA A 16 30.72 21.14 5.02
N GLN A 17 31.94 21.67 4.94
CA GLN A 17 32.65 21.91 3.69
C GLN A 17 32.82 20.54 3.05
N ALA A 18 31.84 20.13 2.25
CA ALA A 18 31.97 18.97 1.40
C ALA A 18 33.12 19.31 0.44
N GLN A 19 34.24 18.65 0.61
CA GLN A 19 35.35 18.76 -0.36
C GLN A 19 34.74 18.32 -1.71
N THR A 20 34.86 19.15 -2.73
CA THR A 20 34.35 18.86 -4.07
C THR A 20 35.51 18.69 -5.04
N LEU A 21 35.40 17.68 -5.89
CA LEU A 21 36.25 17.55 -7.07
C LEU A 21 35.56 18.32 -8.21
N ASN A 22 36.19 19.42 -8.62
CA ASN A 22 35.66 20.30 -9.67
C ASN A 22 36.62 20.32 -10.85
N GLY A 23 36.11 20.68 -12.03
CA GLY A 23 36.96 20.89 -13.20
C GLY A 23 36.14 21.16 -14.46
N THR A 24 36.84 21.27 -15.56
CA THR A 24 36.28 21.43 -16.89
C THR A 24 36.69 20.28 -17.78
N VAL A 25 35.82 19.89 -18.70
CA VAL A 25 36.12 18.92 -19.75
C VAL A 25 36.06 19.64 -21.10
N THR A 26 37.18 19.53 -21.84
CA THR A 26 37.35 20.16 -23.15
C THR A 26 37.73 19.15 -24.22
N ASP A 27 37.50 19.46 -25.44
CA ASP A 27 37.99 18.76 -26.61
C ASP A 27 39.49 19.03 -26.76
N ALA A 28 40.31 18.00 -26.95
CA ALA A 28 41.78 18.09 -26.97
C ALA A 28 42.32 18.83 -28.24
N GLU A 29 41.58 18.86 -29.34
CA GLU A 29 42.00 19.46 -30.57
C GLU A 29 41.48 20.90 -30.69
N THR A 30 40.26 21.16 -30.30
CA THR A 30 39.60 22.47 -30.49
C THR A 30 39.60 23.32 -29.21
N ASN A 31 39.94 22.77 -28.04
CA ASN A 31 39.87 23.39 -26.73
C ASN A 31 38.43 23.90 -26.36
N GLN A 32 37.42 23.45 -27.08
CA GLN A 32 36.02 23.83 -26.76
C GLN A 32 35.49 23.02 -25.61
N PRO A 33 34.63 23.60 -24.76
CA PRO A 33 34.01 22.88 -23.66
C PRO A 33 33.05 21.80 -24.17
N LEU A 34 33.08 20.62 -23.54
CA LEU A 34 32.23 19.49 -23.87
C LEU A 34 31.09 19.37 -22.87
N GLU A 35 29.85 19.55 -23.36
CA GLU A 35 28.63 19.38 -22.59
C GLU A 35 28.22 17.90 -22.51
N ALA A 36 27.55 17.52 -21.41
CA ALA A 36 27.02 16.18 -21.18
C ALA A 36 28.08 15.05 -21.12
N VAL A 37 29.33 15.37 -20.83
CA VAL A 37 30.34 14.36 -20.53
C VAL A 37 30.04 13.73 -19.18
N VAL A 38 30.02 12.40 -19.11
CA VAL A 38 29.89 11.66 -17.87
C VAL A 38 31.26 11.60 -17.19
N VAL A 39 31.44 12.34 -16.10
CA VAL A 39 32.60 12.26 -15.23
C VAL A 39 32.25 11.35 -14.06
N SER A 40 32.82 10.15 -14.01
CA SER A 40 32.48 9.10 -13.03
C SER A 40 33.65 8.79 -12.12
N VAL A 41 33.35 8.55 -10.83
CA VAL A 41 34.29 8.02 -9.85
C VAL A 41 34.16 6.51 -9.79
N MET A 42 35.23 5.80 -9.92
CA MET A 42 35.22 4.34 -10.00
C MET A 42 36.13 3.71 -8.91
N ARG A 43 35.59 2.65 -8.29
CA ARG A 43 36.35 1.74 -7.42
C ARG A 43 36.32 0.35 -8.06
N ASP A 44 37.47 -0.25 -8.28
CA ASP A 44 37.62 -1.59 -8.89
C ASP A 44 36.75 -1.81 -10.15
N ASN A 45 36.73 -0.82 -11.06
CA ASN A 45 35.91 -0.76 -12.27
C ASN A 45 34.40 -0.62 -12.08
N THR A 46 33.91 -0.34 -10.86
CA THR A 46 32.53 -0.02 -10.57
C THR A 46 32.36 1.48 -10.34
N THR A 47 31.41 2.11 -11.03
CA THR A 47 31.08 3.53 -10.82
C THR A 47 30.37 3.67 -9.49
N ILE A 48 30.94 4.48 -8.59
CA ILE A 48 30.39 4.75 -7.25
C ILE A 48 29.75 6.14 -7.14
N ASP A 49 30.12 7.05 -8.04
CA ASP A 49 29.51 8.38 -8.17
C ASP A 49 29.78 8.96 -9.56
N TYR A 50 28.98 9.94 -10.01
CA TYR A 50 29.19 10.62 -11.29
C TYR A 50 28.57 12.01 -11.32
N ALA A 51 29.07 12.87 -12.23
CA ALA A 51 28.47 14.13 -12.62
C ALA A 51 28.46 14.25 -14.15
N LEU A 52 27.57 15.11 -14.67
CA LEU A 52 27.56 15.52 -16.08
C LEU A 52 28.10 16.93 -16.19
N THR A 53 28.85 17.19 -17.26
CA THR A 53 29.31 18.54 -17.55
C THR A 53 28.15 19.43 -18.04
N ASP A 54 28.20 20.71 -17.64
CA ASP A 54 27.30 21.76 -18.14
C ASP A 54 27.69 22.24 -19.53
N ALA A 55 26.95 23.21 -20.10
CA ALA A 55 27.22 23.82 -21.41
C ALA A 55 28.59 24.54 -21.51
N GLN A 56 29.22 24.81 -20.37
CA GLN A 56 30.59 25.34 -20.26
C GLN A 56 31.63 24.28 -19.97
N GLY A 57 31.25 22.99 -20.07
CA GLY A 57 32.11 21.86 -19.79
C GLY A 57 32.45 21.65 -18.33
N ARG A 58 31.83 22.36 -17.38
CA ARG A 58 32.16 22.30 -15.95
C ARG A 58 31.41 21.18 -15.26
N TYR A 59 32.09 20.52 -14.31
CA TYR A 59 31.50 19.51 -13.44
C TYR A 59 31.87 19.74 -11.98
N ALA A 60 31.08 19.24 -11.06
CA ALA A 60 31.33 19.22 -9.64
C ALA A 60 30.84 17.90 -9.03
N LEU A 61 31.75 17.19 -8.35
CA LEU A 61 31.51 15.93 -7.66
C LEU A 61 31.81 16.09 -6.18
N PRO A 62 30.87 15.83 -5.27
CA PRO A 62 31.14 15.77 -3.84
C PRO A 62 32.20 14.69 -3.55
N TRP A 63 33.35 15.08 -3.02
CA TRP A 63 34.44 14.14 -2.73
C TRP A 63 34.42 13.75 -1.25
N LYS A 64 34.02 12.51 -0.97
CA LYS A 64 33.91 11.98 0.40
C LYS A 64 34.78 10.74 0.63
N TYR A 65 35.69 10.50 -0.31
CA TYR A 65 36.53 9.31 -0.33
C TYR A 65 37.92 9.59 0.27
N LYS A 66 38.44 8.62 1.05
CA LYS A 66 39.78 8.66 1.64
C LYS A 66 40.80 7.85 0.85
N ASP A 67 40.31 7.04 -0.09
CA ASP A 67 41.15 6.15 -0.90
C ASP A 67 41.51 6.81 -2.24
N THR A 68 42.58 6.37 -2.86
CA THR A 68 42.88 6.74 -4.24
C THR A 68 41.89 6.05 -5.19
N LEU A 69 41.03 6.82 -5.87
CA LEU A 69 40.02 6.33 -6.79
C LEU A 69 40.33 6.74 -8.24
N LYS A 70 39.75 6.01 -9.19
CA LYS A 70 39.80 6.40 -10.60
C LYS A 70 38.68 7.35 -10.93
N VAL A 71 38.98 8.48 -11.55
CA VAL A 71 38.02 9.39 -12.17
C VAL A 71 38.08 9.20 -13.68
N CYS A 72 36.94 8.89 -14.29
CA CYS A 72 36.81 8.60 -15.71
C CYS A 72 35.89 9.57 -16.38
N ALA A 73 36.33 10.32 -17.37
CA ALA A 73 35.48 11.09 -18.26
C ALA A 73 35.15 10.32 -19.53
N SER A 74 33.89 10.31 -19.95
CA SER A 74 33.45 9.61 -21.14
C SER A 74 32.22 10.28 -21.80
N ILE A 75 32.30 10.42 -23.12
CA ILE A 75 31.20 10.84 -23.98
C ILE A 75 31.31 10.08 -25.30
N LEU A 76 30.22 9.94 -26.01
CA LEU A 76 30.18 9.26 -27.30
C LEU A 76 30.99 10.04 -28.34
N GLY A 77 31.91 9.36 -29.03
CA GLY A 77 32.78 10.01 -30.02
C GLY A 77 34.16 10.46 -29.52
N TYR A 78 34.44 10.20 -28.23
CA TYR A 78 35.71 10.55 -27.61
C TYR A 78 36.32 9.38 -26.87
N ARG A 79 37.66 9.36 -26.83
CA ARG A 79 38.40 8.39 -26.04
C ARG A 79 38.22 8.67 -24.56
N LYS A 80 37.98 7.60 -23.81
CA LYS A 80 37.90 7.71 -22.34
C LYS A 80 39.19 8.14 -21.72
N GLU A 81 39.14 9.12 -20.84
CA GLU A 81 40.25 9.58 -20.06
C GLU A 81 40.08 9.16 -18.60
N VAL A 82 41.16 8.59 -18.00
CA VAL A 82 41.11 8.04 -16.64
C VAL A 82 42.28 8.57 -15.82
N HIS A 83 41.96 9.20 -14.68
CA HIS A 83 42.95 9.73 -13.74
C HIS A 83 42.76 9.07 -12.35
N ARG A 84 43.85 8.91 -11.63
CA ARG A 84 43.83 8.44 -10.24
C ARG A 84 43.94 9.63 -9.31
N ILE A 85 43.01 9.79 -8.39
CA ILE A 85 42.92 10.92 -7.49
C ILE A 85 42.79 10.41 -6.06
N ALA A 86 43.59 10.99 -5.16
CA ALA A 86 43.59 10.66 -3.73
C ALA A 86 42.80 11.67 -2.88
N ALA A 87 42.57 12.89 -3.39
CA ALA A 87 41.89 13.95 -2.64
C ALA A 87 41.08 14.86 -3.57
N ALA A 88 40.13 15.58 -3.01
CA ALA A 88 39.37 16.62 -3.71
C ALA A 88 40.31 17.72 -4.24
N GLY A 89 39.91 18.34 -5.34
CA GLY A 89 40.67 19.43 -5.96
C GLY A 89 40.08 19.79 -7.32
N ILE A 90 40.90 20.50 -8.10
CA ILE A 90 40.53 20.86 -9.46
C ILE A 90 41.18 19.83 -10.42
N LEU A 91 40.34 19.15 -11.21
CA LEU A 91 40.80 18.25 -12.27
C LEU A 91 40.16 18.66 -13.60
N ASN A 92 40.97 19.26 -14.45
CA ASN A 92 40.56 19.54 -15.83
C ASN A 92 40.96 18.36 -16.73
N LEU A 93 40.00 17.95 -17.59
CA LEU A 93 40.12 16.79 -18.46
C LEU A 93 40.04 17.24 -19.92
N SER A 94 40.83 16.60 -20.79
CA SER A 94 40.88 16.94 -22.20
C SER A 94 40.66 15.68 -23.02
N LEU A 95 39.49 15.52 -23.61
CA LEU A 95 39.07 14.33 -24.33
C LEU A 95 39.52 14.40 -25.79
N GLN A 96 40.20 13.36 -26.28
CA GLN A 96 40.58 13.24 -27.67
C GLN A 96 39.47 12.64 -28.48
N SER A 97 39.11 13.28 -29.60
CA SER A 97 38.12 12.75 -30.54
C SER A 97 38.59 11.41 -31.12
N GLU A 98 37.79 10.41 -31.05
CA GLU A 98 38.10 9.05 -31.56
C GLU A 98 36.94 8.59 -32.44
N ALA A 99 37.27 8.33 -33.73
CA ALA A 99 36.28 7.77 -34.66
C ALA A 99 35.80 6.39 -34.15
N ILE A 100 34.55 6.29 -33.78
CA ILE A 100 33.97 5.06 -33.22
C ILE A 100 33.87 4.01 -34.31
N ILE A 101 34.81 3.09 -34.37
CA ILE A 101 34.53 1.74 -34.86
C ILE A 101 33.74 1.10 -33.74
N LEU A 102 32.42 1.00 -33.94
CA LEU A 102 31.48 0.33 -33.01
C LEU A 102 31.87 -1.16 -32.88
N LYS A 103 32.92 -1.44 -32.11
CA LYS A 103 32.99 -2.74 -31.43
C LYS A 103 31.93 -2.68 -30.32
N GLU A 104 31.00 -3.61 -30.38
CA GLU A 104 30.01 -3.86 -29.33
C GLU A 104 30.72 -3.90 -27.95
N VAL A 105 30.71 -2.78 -27.24
CA VAL A 105 31.24 -2.75 -25.88
C VAL A 105 30.16 -3.44 -25.05
N GLN A 106 30.31 -4.72 -24.79
CA GLN A 106 29.60 -5.40 -23.72
C GLN A 106 30.04 -4.77 -22.38
N ILE A 107 29.48 -3.64 -22.04
CA ILE A 107 29.48 -3.15 -20.69
C ILE A 107 28.66 -4.19 -19.93
N ARG A 108 29.27 -5.01 -19.09
CA ARG A 108 28.54 -5.86 -18.15
C ARG A 108 27.80 -4.90 -17.22
N PRO A 109 26.50 -4.83 -17.34
CA PRO A 109 25.74 -3.85 -16.59
C PRO A 109 25.84 -4.17 -15.09
N GLY A 110 25.93 -3.16 -14.23
CA GLY A 110 25.74 -3.30 -12.80
C GLY A 110 24.35 -3.94 -12.53
N ARG A 111 24.13 -4.45 -11.33
CA ARG A 111 22.85 -5.13 -10.99
C ARG A 111 21.63 -4.20 -11.05
N ILE A 112 21.83 -2.88 -11.05
CA ILE A 112 20.81 -1.85 -11.16
C ILE A 112 21.21 -0.85 -12.24
N HIS A 113 20.31 -0.61 -13.18
CA HIS A 113 20.48 0.40 -14.23
C HIS A 113 19.37 1.43 -14.12
N SER A 114 19.73 2.70 -14.10
CA SER A 114 18.78 3.80 -14.19
C SER A 114 18.94 4.53 -15.53
N ARG A 115 17.83 4.64 -16.28
CA ARG A 115 17.79 5.42 -17.51
C ARG A 115 16.54 6.28 -17.50
N LYS A 116 16.69 7.61 -17.37
CA LYS A 116 15.58 8.55 -17.20
C LYS A 116 14.68 8.10 -16.03
N ASP A 117 13.42 7.85 -16.32
CA ASP A 117 12.39 7.45 -15.34
C ASP A 117 12.28 5.94 -15.11
N THR A 118 13.22 5.14 -15.65
CA THR A 118 13.20 3.68 -15.52
C THR A 118 14.40 3.18 -14.75
N VAL A 119 14.15 2.44 -13.67
CA VAL A 119 15.15 1.69 -12.90
C VAL A 119 14.95 0.21 -13.21
N ARG A 120 15.97 -0.43 -13.77
CA ARG A 120 15.99 -1.84 -14.13
C ARG A 120 16.87 -2.62 -13.17
N TYR A 121 16.36 -3.69 -12.61
CA TYR A 121 17.05 -4.64 -11.75
C TYR A 121 17.28 -5.95 -12.51
N ASP A 122 18.52 -6.44 -12.55
CA ASP A 122 18.82 -7.80 -12.98
C ASP A 122 18.56 -8.75 -11.81
N LEU A 123 17.47 -9.50 -11.87
CA LEU A 123 17.01 -10.31 -10.74
C LEU A 123 17.96 -11.46 -10.41
N SER A 124 18.80 -11.90 -11.36
CA SER A 124 19.81 -12.94 -11.11
C SER A 124 20.83 -12.51 -10.03
N GLN A 125 21.07 -11.21 -9.90
CA GLN A 125 22.02 -10.64 -8.93
C GLN A 125 21.41 -10.45 -7.52
N PHE A 126 20.09 -10.64 -7.40
CA PHE A 126 19.36 -10.52 -6.14
C PHE A 126 18.70 -11.84 -5.71
N ALA A 127 18.72 -12.83 -6.58
CA ALA A 127 18.12 -14.12 -6.32
C ALA A 127 18.91 -14.94 -5.30
N SER A 128 18.17 -15.65 -4.45
CA SER A 128 18.70 -16.65 -3.51
C SER A 128 18.18 -18.03 -3.87
N SER A 129 18.87 -19.06 -3.45
CA SER A 129 18.46 -20.46 -3.66
C SER A 129 17.12 -20.79 -2.97
N LYS A 130 16.70 -20.01 -1.98
CA LYS A 130 15.43 -20.17 -1.28
C LYS A 130 14.23 -19.64 -2.04
N ASP A 131 14.45 -18.80 -3.05
CA ASP A 131 13.36 -18.12 -3.73
C ASP A 131 12.50 -19.10 -4.53
N VAL A 132 11.24 -19.09 -4.20
CA VAL A 132 10.23 -19.89 -4.90
C VAL A 132 9.42 -18.99 -5.82
N HIS A 133 8.97 -17.86 -5.30
CA HIS A 133 8.08 -16.93 -6.00
C HIS A 133 8.75 -15.58 -6.19
N ILE A 134 8.27 -14.84 -7.19
CA ILE A 134 8.87 -13.53 -7.54
C ILE A 134 8.87 -12.55 -6.37
N LYS A 135 7.88 -12.57 -5.47
CA LYS A 135 7.85 -11.74 -4.27
C LYS A 135 9.09 -11.90 -3.38
N ASP A 136 9.68 -13.10 -3.36
CA ASP A 136 10.84 -13.39 -2.52
C ASP A 136 12.09 -12.62 -3.00
N VAL A 137 12.21 -12.43 -4.32
CA VAL A 137 13.27 -11.62 -4.92
C VAL A 137 12.97 -10.12 -4.79
N LEU A 138 11.72 -9.71 -5.03
CA LEU A 138 11.33 -8.30 -4.96
C LEU A 138 11.63 -7.65 -3.60
N LYS A 139 11.51 -8.40 -2.51
CA LYS A 139 11.86 -7.93 -1.13
C LYS A 139 13.31 -7.44 -1.01
N ARG A 140 14.23 -7.99 -1.80
CA ARG A 140 15.67 -7.69 -1.73
C ARG A 140 16.07 -6.54 -2.62
N LEU A 141 15.20 -6.07 -3.51
CA LEU A 141 15.53 -4.96 -4.40
C LEU A 141 15.64 -3.65 -3.60
N PRO A 142 16.75 -2.90 -3.68
CA PRO A 142 16.86 -1.60 -3.04
C PRO A 142 15.78 -0.64 -3.50
N GLY A 143 15.17 0.08 -2.55
CA GLY A 143 14.04 0.98 -2.80
C GLY A 143 12.68 0.28 -2.99
N VAL A 144 12.63 -1.05 -3.07
CA VAL A 144 11.40 -1.84 -3.16
C VAL A 144 11.11 -2.50 -1.82
N ASP A 145 9.87 -2.43 -1.36
CA ASP A 145 9.36 -3.14 -0.19
C ASP A 145 8.13 -3.95 -0.59
N VAL A 146 8.00 -5.14 0.01
CA VAL A 146 6.82 -6.00 -0.11
C VAL A 146 6.26 -6.20 1.29
N GLU A 147 5.07 -5.68 1.50
CA GLU A 147 4.38 -5.75 2.79
C GLU A 147 3.88 -7.17 3.10
N GLU A 148 3.44 -7.42 4.32
CA GLU A 148 2.93 -8.73 4.74
C GLU A 148 1.65 -9.16 3.99
N ASP A 149 0.84 -8.19 3.56
CA ASP A 149 -0.36 -8.43 2.72
C ASP A 149 -0.01 -8.69 1.24
N GLY A 150 1.25 -8.46 0.84
CA GLY A 150 1.75 -8.60 -0.51
C GLY A 150 1.77 -7.29 -1.31
N GLN A 151 1.38 -6.16 -0.71
CA GLN A 151 1.47 -4.86 -1.36
C GLN A 151 2.93 -4.53 -1.69
N VAL A 152 3.19 -4.21 -2.95
CA VAL A 152 4.50 -3.77 -3.41
C VAL A 152 4.56 -2.25 -3.34
N LYS A 153 5.62 -1.74 -2.70
CA LYS A 153 5.91 -0.30 -2.62
C LYS A 153 7.26 0.00 -3.23
N TYR A 154 7.38 1.14 -3.85
CA TYR A 154 8.64 1.70 -4.30
C TYR A 154 8.86 3.04 -3.65
N LYS A 155 9.99 3.20 -2.92
CA LYS A 155 10.31 4.39 -2.10
C LYS A 155 9.16 4.77 -1.16
N GLY A 156 8.52 3.79 -0.52
CA GLY A 156 7.41 3.98 0.39
C GLY A 156 6.05 4.25 -0.28
N LYS A 157 5.99 4.51 -1.60
CA LYS A 157 4.74 4.67 -2.36
C LYS A 157 4.30 3.31 -2.92
N ALA A 158 3.01 2.95 -2.75
CA ALA A 158 2.44 1.79 -3.43
C ALA A 158 2.56 1.96 -4.95
N ILE A 159 2.83 0.87 -5.67
CA ILE A 159 2.86 0.90 -7.13
C ILE A 159 1.45 1.08 -7.68
N ASP A 160 1.33 1.84 -8.77
CA ASP A 160 0.07 2.14 -9.45
C ASP A 160 -0.23 1.14 -10.59
N HIS A 161 0.79 0.41 -11.06
CA HIS A 161 0.66 -0.64 -12.09
C HIS A 161 1.60 -1.81 -11.82
N PHE A 162 1.08 -3.03 -11.99
CA PHE A 162 1.86 -4.27 -11.94
C PHE A 162 1.71 -5.01 -13.26
N LEU A 163 2.80 -5.12 -14.01
CA LEU A 163 2.80 -5.63 -15.37
C LEU A 163 3.71 -6.85 -15.48
N VAL A 164 3.35 -7.79 -16.35
CA VAL A 164 4.21 -8.87 -16.82
C VAL A 164 4.27 -8.79 -18.35
N GLU A 165 5.48 -8.64 -18.90
CA GLU A 165 5.70 -8.40 -20.33
C GLU A 165 4.86 -7.21 -20.86
N GLY A 166 4.64 -6.18 -20.01
CA GLY A 166 3.89 -4.99 -20.35
C GLY A 166 2.36 -5.15 -20.30
N MET A 167 1.83 -6.21 -19.73
CA MET A 167 0.40 -6.52 -19.63
C MET A 167 -0.02 -6.73 -18.18
N ASP A 168 -1.20 -6.23 -17.79
CA ASP A 168 -1.83 -6.48 -16.48
C ASP A 168 -2.93 -7.52 -16.61
N VAL A 169 -2.58 -8.80 -16.43
CA VAL A 169 -3.54 -9.91 -16.47
C VAL A 169 -4.41 -9.97 -15.21
N THR A 170 -3.97 -9.35 -14.12
CA THR A 170 -4.59 -9.50 -12.79
C THR A 170 -5.57 -8.38 -12.45
N GLY A 171 -5.60 -7.31 -13.23
CA GLY A 171 -6.48 -6.15 -12.97
C GLY A 171 -6.26 -5.54 -11.58
N GLY A 172 -5.01 -5.47 -11.14
CA GLY A 172 -4.64 -4.94 -9.83
C GLY A 172 -4.62 -5.95 -8.68
N ARG A 173 -5.02 -7.23 -8.91
CA ARG A 173 -4.91 -8.34 -7.93
C ARG A 173 -3.59 -9.09 -8.08
N TYR A 174 -2.48 -8.38 -8.12
CA TYR A 174 -1.19 -8.92 -8.50
C TYR A 174 -0.57 -9.93 -7.51
N ASN A 175 -1.15 -10.14 -6.33
CA ASN A 175 -0.77 -11.25 -5.46
C ASN A 175 -0.92 -12.62 -6.15
N GLN A 176 -1.86 -12.73 -7.08
CA GLN A 176 -2.01 -13.93 -7.89
C GLN A 176 -0.78 -14.23 -8.76
N VAL A 177 0.00 -13.20 -9.13
CA VAL A 177 1.30 -13.36 -9.79
C VAL A 177 2.43 -13.45 -8.76
N ASN A 178 2.48 -12.53 -7.78
CA ASN A 178 3.54 -12.48 -6.77
C ASN A 178 3.72 -13.79 -6.01
N ASN A 179 2.62 -14.48 -5.69
CA ASN A 179 2.62 -15.70 -4.92
C ASN A 179 2.71 -16.98 -5.76
N ASN A 180 2.63 -16.90 -7.10
CA ASN A 180 2.53 -18.09 -7.95
C ASN A 180 3.53 -18.13 -9.10
N LEU A 181 4.08 -16.97 -9.51
CA LEU A 181 5.11 -16.91 -10.55
C LEU A 181 6.46 -17.33 -9.96
N ASN A 182 7.07 -18.35 -10.55
CA ASN A 182 8.39 -18.83 -10.15
C ASN A 182 9.43 -17.71 -10.34
N ALA A 183 10.26 -17.47 -9.33
CA ALA A 183 11.32 -16.46 -9.37
C ALA A 183 12.28 -16.65 -10.56
N LYS A 184 12.61 -17.89 -10.90
CA LYS A 184 13.51 -18.24 -12.02
C LYS A 184 12.92 -17.94 -13.41
N ALA A 185 11.61 -17.76 -13.50
CA ALA A 185 10.94 -17.42 -14.76
C ALA A 185 11.10 -15.93 -15.11
N VAL A 186 11.59 -15.09 -14.18
CA VAL A 186 11.71 -13.64 -14.38
C VAL A 186 13.19 -13.25 -14.44
N LYS A 187 13.57 -12.57 -15.52
CA LYS A 187 14.93 -12.11 -15.75
C LYS A 187 15.20 -10.73 -15.14
N THR A 188 14.28 -9.77 -15.39
CA THR A 188 14.45 -8.39 -14.92
C THR A 188 13.16 -7.82 -14.36
N ALA A 189 13.29 -6.94 -13.38
CA ALA A 189 12.21 -6.08 -12.91
C ALA A 189 12.51 -4.63 -13.33
N GLU A 190 11.55 -3.98 -13.96
CA GLU A 190 11.63 -2.58 -14.40
C GLU A 190 10.67 -1.75 -13.56
N ILE A 191 11.20 -0.80 -12.81
CA ILE A 191 10.40 0.22 -12.13
C ILE A 191 10.37 1.46 -13.03
N MET A 192 9.20 1.83 -13.51
CA MET A 192 8.98 3.03 -14.33
C MET A 192 8.33 4.09 -13.45
N GLU A 193 9.07 5.15 -13.16
CA GLU A 193 8.59 6.35 -12.48
C GLU A 193 7.92 7.28 -13.50
N ASN A 194 6.98 8.11 -13.07
CA ASN A 194 6.21 9.00 -13.95
C ASN A 194 5.54 8.24 -15.12
N TYR A 195 5.07 7.02 -14.84
CA TYR A 195 4.49 6.16 -15.86
C TYR A 195 3.16 6.72 -16.35
N GLN A 196 3.05 6.93 -17.65
CA GLN A 196 1.79 7.31 -18.28
C GLN A 196 1.22 6.11 -19.03
N SER A 197 0.18 5.51 -18.45
CA SER A 197 -0.49 4.32 -18.99
C SER A 197 -1.27 4.63 -20.27
N LEU A 198 -1.84 5.85 -20.37
CA LEU A 198 -2.65 6.27 -21.52
C LEU A 198 -1.77 6.90 -22.61
N LYS A 199 -1.61 6.20 -23.74
CA LYS A 199 -0.78 6.68 -24.87
C LYS A 199 -1.28 8.03 -25.43
N THR A 200 -2.59 8.29 -25.38
CA THR A 200 -3.23 9.54 -25.78
C THR A 200 -2.79 10.75 -24.94
N LEU A 201 -2.45 10.55 -23.66
CA LEU A 201 -2.04 11.62 -22.74
C LEU A 201 -0.53 11.76 -22.61
N LYS A 202 0.24 10.85 -23.22
CA LYS A 202 1.70 10.88 -23.16
C LYS A 202 2.24 12.19 -23.73
N GLY A 203 3.04 12.90 -22.92
CA GLY A 203 3.58 14.21 -23.26
C GLY A 203 2.58 15.38 -23.16
N LYS A 204 1.32 15.14 -22.75
CA LYS A 204 0.30 16.19 -22.52
C LYS A 204 0.08 16.50 -21.05
N ILE A 205 -0.04 15.46 -20.22
CA ILE A 205 -0.12 15.57 -18.77
C ILE A 205 1.02 14.75 -18.19
N SER A 206 1.74 15.30 -17.23
CA SER A 206 2.71 14.53 -16.46
C SER A 206 1.99 13.61 -15.49
N SER A 207 2.53 12.40 -15.34
CA SER A 207 2.09 11.40 -14.38
C SER A 207 3.09 11.33 -13.24
N ASP A 208 2.65 10.98 -12.04
CA ASP A 208 3.46 10.59 -10.90
C ASP A 208 3.24 9.11 -10.53
N GLU A 209 2.59 8.35 -11.42
CA GLU A 209 2.35 6.93 -11.25
C GLU A 209 3.65 6.12 -11.35
N VAL A 210 3.71 5.04 -10.61
CA VAL A 210 4.82 4.09 -10.60
C VAL A 210 4.33 2.74 -11.12
N ALA A 211 5.01 2.23 -12.16
CA ALA A 211 4.74 0.90 -12.67
C ALA A 211 5.90 -0.06 -12.42
N LEU A 212 5.59 -1.26 -11.94
CA LEU A 212 6.50 -2.40 -11.91
C LEU A 212 6.18 -3.31 -13.10
N ASN A 213 7.17 -3.57 -13.94
CA ASN A 213 7.06 -4.47 -15.08
C ASN A 213 8.07 -5.62 -14.96
N LEU A 214 7.59 -6.85 -14.92
CA LEU A 214 8.40 -8.05 -14.88
C LEU A 214 8.67 -8.55 -16.31
N LYS A 215 9.93 -8.68 -16.67
CA LYS A 215 10.39 -9.27 -17.93
C LYS A 215 10.77 -10.72 -17.70
N LEU A 216 10.13 -11.60 -18.40
CA LEU A 216 10.37 -13.04 -18.30
C LEU A 216 11.67 -13.45 -18.97
N ASP A 217 12.23 -14.56 -18.50
CA ASP A 217 13.24 -15.27 -19.27
C ASP A 217 12.64 -15.72 -20.60
N PRO A 218 13.36 -15.59 -21.74
CA PRO A 218 12.83 -16.01 -23.04
C PRO A 218 12.35 -17.46 -23.08
N LYS A 219 12.94 -18.35 -22.29
CA LYS A 219 12.55 -19.77 -22.20
C LYS A 219 11.24 -19.98 -21.43
N ALA A 220 10.89 -19.08 -20.54
CA ALA A 220 9.66 -19.15 -19.74
C ALA A 220 8.47 -18.45 -20.43
N ARG A 221 8.75 -17.60 -21.43
CA ARG A 221 7.73 -16.83 -22.13
C ARG A 221 6.85 -17.76 -22.96
N ASP A 222 5.52 -17.52 -22.90
CA ASP A 222 4.49 -18.28 -23.61
C ASP A 222 4.37 -19.76 -23.22
N GLN A 223 5.21 -20.24 -22.30
CA GLN A 223 5.14 -21.59 -21.77
C GLN A 223 4.13 -21.69 -20.62
N TRP A 224 3.52 -22.87 -20.48
CA TRP A 224 2.75 -23.17 -19.28
C TRP A 224 3.69 -23.48 -18.12
N ILE A 225 3.55 -22.73 -17.06
CA ILE A 225 4.18 -22.96 -15.75
C ILE A 225 3.11 -23.52 -14.84
N MET A 226 3.16 -24.81 -14.57
CA MET A 226 2.19 -25.47 -13.71
C MET A 226 2.88 -25.99 -12.44
N ASN A 227 2.23 -25.83 -11.31
CA ASN A 227 2.68 -26.42 -10.05
C ASN A 227 1.49 -26.91 -9.23
N GLY A 228 1.71 -28.04 -8.56
CA GLY A 228 0.80 -28.63 -7.61
C GLY A 228 1.45 -28.74 -6.23
N MET A 229 0.67 -28.57 -5.19
CA MET A 229 1.11 -28.72 -3.81
C MET A 229 0.03 -29.38 -2.99
N LEU A 230 0.42 -30.37 -2.16
CA LEU A 230 -0.40 -31.02 -1.17
C LEU A 230 0.37 -31.07 0.15
N GLY A 231 -0.31 -30.81 1.25
CA GLY A 231 0.27 -30.90 2.59
C GLY A 231 -0.74 -31.45 3.59
N MET A 232 -0.24 -32.25 4.51
CA MET A 232 -0.99 -32.77 5.66
C MET A 232 -0.19 -32.56 6.93
N GLY A 233 -0.90 -32.38 8.05
CA GLY A 233 -0.26 -32.11 9.32
C GLY A 233 -1.16 -32.39 10.51
N LEU A 234 -0.59 -32.17 11.68
CA LEU A 234 -1.25 -32.36 12.98
C LEU A 234 -1.03 -31.11 13.83
N SER A 235 -2.06 -30.75 14.58
CA SER A 235 -2.05 -29.67 15.56
C SER A 235 -2.28 -30.24 16.97
N ASN A 236 -1.55 -29.72 17.96
CA ASN A 236 -1.73 -30.10 19.36
C ASN A 236 -2.92 -29.34 20.00
N VAL A 237 -4.11 -29.52 19.45
CA VAL A 237 -5.35 -29.01 20.03
C VAL A 237 -5.71 -29.94 21.20
N ALA A 238 -5.87 -29.40 22.41
CA ALA A 238 -6.29 -30.21 23.57
C ALA A 238 -7.72 -30.71 23.35
N GLU A 239 -7.98 -31.99 23.68
CA GLU A 239 -9.27 -32.69 23.54
C GLU A 239 -10.46 -32.03 24.30
N LYS A 240 -10.18 -31.06 25.18
CA LYS A 240 -11.18 -30.39 26.02
C LYS A 240 -11.76 -29.10 25.46
N GLU A 241 -11.22 -28.56 24.41
CA GLU A 241 -11.82 -27.39 23.77
C GLU A 241 -12.85 -27.88 22.73
N GLU A 242 -14.10 -27.88 23.13
CA GLU A 242 -15.27 -28.08 22.25
C GLU A 242 -15.39 -26.99 21.21
N THR A 243 -14.43 -26.92 20.32
CA THR A 243 -14.61 -26.21 19.07
C THR A 243 -15.38 -27.14 18.14
N SER A 244 -16.46 -26.63 17.55
CA SER A 244 -17.37 -27.35 16.66
C SER A 244 -16.74 -27.87 15.34
N ASN A 245 -15.42 -27.89 15.24
CA ASN A 245 -14.70 -28.41 14.09
C ASN A 245 -14.54 -29.92 14.18
N GLU A 246 -15.25 -30.64 13.34
CA GLU A 246 -15.24 -32.11 13.23
C GLU A 246 -13.86 -32.72 12.92
N ASN A 247 -12.85 -31.91 12.53
CA ASN A 247 -11.49 -32.33 12.20
C ASN A 247 -10.47 -31.90 13.25
N LYS A 248 -10.69 -32.28 14.51
CA LYS A 248 -9.80 -32.00 15.63
C LYS A 248 -8.35 -32.44 15.33
N GLY A 249 -7.45 -31.48 15.18
CA GLY A 249 -6.02 -31.69 15.07
C GLY A 249 -5.46 -32.03 13.68
N ILE A 250 -6.26 -32.31 12.66
CA ILE A 250 -5.77 -32.60 11.32
C ILE A 250 -5.67 -31.30 10.51
N LEU A 251 -4.49 -31.05 9.95
CA LEU A 251 -4.22 -29.92 9.10
C LEU A 251 -4.07 -30.36 7.65
N TRP A 252 -4.53 -29.50 6.72
CA TRP A 252 -4.30 -29.69 5.29
C TRP A 252 -3.95 -28.38 4.60
N LYS A 253 -3.28 -28.52 3.45
CA LYS A 253 -2.97 -27.43 2.53
C LYS A 253 -2.91 -28.01 1.11
N GLY A 254 -3.57 -27.33 0.18
CA GLY A 254 -3.55 -27.70 -1.23
C GLY A 254 -3.44 -26.48 -2.12
N ALA A 255 -2.73 -26.61 -3.24
CA ALA A 255 -2.68 -25.59 -4.28
C ALA A 255 -2.45 -26.23 -5.65
N LEU A 256 -3.17 -25.72 -6.64
CA LEU A 256 -2.95 -25.99 -8.07
C LEU A 256 -2.85 -24.63 -8.78
N ASN A 257 -1.75 -24.41 -9.49
CA ASN A 257 -1.53 -23.18 -10.21
C ASN A 257 -1.09 -23.49 -11.64
N ALA A 258 -1.66 -22.76 -12.61
CA ALA A 258 -1.28 -22.83 -14.00
C ALA A 258 -1.19 -21.42 -14.58
N LEU A 259 0.00 -21.03 -15.01
CA LEU A 259 0.30 -19.72 -15.59
C LEU A 259 0.85 -19.88 -16.99
N GLN A 260 0.33 -19.09 -17.92
CA GLN A 260 0.91 -18.89 -19.25
C GLN A 260 1.04 -17.39 -19.48
N LEU A 261 2.26 -16.89 -19.54
CA LEU A 261 2.55 -15.46 -19.60
C LEU A 261 3.37 -15.14 -20.84
N GLY A 262 2.79 -14.33 -21.72
CA GLY A 262 3.39 -13.94 -22.99
C GLY A 262 3.06 -12.49 -23.35
N LYS A 263 3.47 -12.04 -24.53
CA LYS A 263 3.23 -10.68 -25.01
C LYS A 263 1.85 -10.49 -25.66
N GLY A 264 1.24 -11.55 -26.17
CA GLY A 264 -0.05 -11.49 -26.87
C GLY A 264 -1.19 -12.14 -26.09
N LYS A 265 -0.86 -13.06 -25.20
CA LYS A 265 -1.82 -13.83 -24.42
C LYS A 265 -1.26 -14.14 -23.06
N GLN A 266 -2.08 -13.95 -22.04
CA GLN A 266 -1.76 -14.35 -20.67
C GLN A 266 -2.96 -15.07 -20.05
N SER A 267 -2.66 -16.15 -19.32
CA SER A 267 -3.66 -16.93 -18.58
C SER A 267 -3.11 -17.27 -17.21
N LEU A 268 -3.95 -17.19 -16.20
CA LEU A 268 -3.60 -17.51 -14.83
C LEU A 268 -4.81 -18.19 -14.19
N TYR A 269 -4.62 -19.42 -13.72
CA TYR A 269 -5.62 -20.20 -13.02
C TYR A 269 -5.02 -20.71 -11.73
N ASN A 270 -5.71 -20.53 -10.64
CA ASN A 270 -5.29 -21.10 -9.37
C ASN A 270 -6.48 -21.60 -8.55
N TYR A 271 -6.26 -22.69 -7.84
CA TYR A 271 -7.09 -23.18 -6.75
C TYR A 271 -6.21 -23.41 -5.54
N LYS A 272 -6.65 -22.87 -4.38
CA LYS A 272 -5.95 -23.08 -3.11
C LYS A 272 -6.95 -23.40 -2.00
N THR A 273 -6.53 -24.27 -1.09
CA THR A 273 -7.29 -24.62 0.11
C THR A 273 -6.37 -24.81 1.29
N ASN A 274 -6.84 -24.49 2.48
CA ASN A 274 -6.13 -24.80 3.72
C ASN A 274 -7.00 -24.63 4.96
N ASN A 275 -6.48 -25.20 6.08
CA ASN A 275 -6.95 -24.92 7.45
C ASN A 275 -5.78 -24.63 8.40
N ASN A 276 -4.62 -24.27 7.89
CA ASN A 276 -3.36 -24.14 8.62
C ASN A 276 -3.01 -22.70 9.03
N GLY A 277 -3.98 -21.79 9.06
CA GLY A 277 -3.77 -20.39 9.43
C GLY A 277 -3.26 -19.47 8.30
N THR A 278 -3.01 -20.02 7.09
CA THR A 278 -2.61 -19.18 5.97
C THR A 278 -3.81 -18.38 5.44
N ASP A 279 -3.70 -17.05 5.42
CA ASP A 279 -4.75 -16.16 4.93
C ASP A 279 -4.75 -16.12 3.39
N LEU A 280 -5.71 -16.82 2.77
CA LEU A 280 -5.89 -16.87 1.31
C LEU A 280 -6.72 -15.69 0.76
N SER A 281 -7.36 -14.88 1.61
CA SER A 281 -8.09 -13.68 1.16
C SER A 281 -7.17 -12.69 0.44
N LYS A 282 -5.88 -12.69 0.78
CA LYS A 282 -4.84 -11.88 0.14
C LYS A 282 -4.66 -12.17 -1.35
N GLU A 283 -5.04 -13.36 -1.83
CA GLU A 283 -4.95 -13.71 -3.27
C GLU A 283 -5.91 -12.88 -4.13
N GLN A 284 -7.07 -12.51 -3.58
CA GLN A 284 -8.08 -11.72 -4.28
C GLN A 284 -8.04 -10.23 -3.95
N MET A 285 -7.10 -9.80 -3.09
CA MET A 285 -7.00 -8.41 -2.68
C MET A 285 -6.70 -7.50 -3.87
N LEU A 286 -7.53 -6.48 -4.03
CA LEU A 286 -7.39 -5.46 -5.07
C LEU A 286 -6.51 -4.32 -4.55
N PHE A 287 -5.23 -4.29 -4.96
CA PHE A 287 -4.30 -3.22 -4.57
C PHE A 287 -4.37 -2.01 -5.49
N ILE A 288 -4.72 -2.23 -6.76
CA ILE A 288 -4.76 -1.19 -7.78
C ILE A 288 -6.18 -1.09 -8.31
N ASN A 289 -6.82 0.02 -8.07
CA ASN A 289 -8.19 0.27 -8.52
C ASN A 289 -8.21 1.45 -9.50
N ASN A 290 -7.77 1.15 -10.72
CA ASN A 290 -7.60 2.14 -11.79
C ASN A 290 -8.91 2.56 -12.36
N ASN A 291 -9.83 3.24 -12.01
CA ASN A 291 -11.05 3.73 -12.68
C ASN A 291 -12.40 3.45 -12.02
N SER A 292 -12.49 3.14 -10.76
CA SER A 292 -13.80 3.16 -10.11
C SER A 292 -14.05 4.53 -9.50
N ALA A 293 -15.16 5.15 -9.88
CA ALA A 293 -15.69 6.26 -9.11
C ALA A 293 -15.86 5.79 -7.65
N ASN A 294 -15.39 6.59 -6.70
CA ASN A 294 -15.56 6.29 -5.28
C ASN A 294 -17.01 6.56 -4.89
N PHE A 295 -17.86 5.56 -5.09
CA PHE A 295 -19.23 5.59 -4.62
C PHE A 295 -19.32 5.12 -3.17
N ASP A 296 -20.21 5.75 -2.39
CA ASP A 296 -20.44 5.35 -1.01
C ASP A 296 -21.10 3.96 -0.93
N ASN A 297 -20.48 3.04 -0.20
CA ASN A 297 -20.99 1.68 0.06
C ASN A 297 -21.15 1.40 1.57
N SER A 298 -21.39 2.44 2.39
CA SER A 298 -21.54 2.30 3.83
C SER A 298 -22.67 1.34 4.21
N SER A 299 -22.46 0.56 5.27
CA SER A 299 -23.40 -0.42 5.83
C SER A 299 -23.94 0.04 7.19
N PHE A 300 -25.17 -0.38 7.54
CA PHE A 300 -25.72 -0.22 8.89
C PHE A 300 -24.94 -1.02 9.93
N LEU A 301 -24.54 -2.24 9.59
CA LEU A 301 -23.91 -3.18 10.51
C LEU A 301 -22.40 -3.20 10.32
N SER A 302 -21.70 -3.31 11.45
CA SER A 302 -20.27 -3.52 11.48
C SER A 302 -19.97 -4.96 11.86
N GLN A 303 -19.24 -5.69 11.02
CA GLN A 303 -18.79 -7.03 11.33
C GLN A 303 -17.68 -6.98 12.37
N PRO A 304 -17.72 -7.83 13.41
CA PRO A 304 -16.60 -7.98 14.33
C PRO A 304 -15.37 -8.45 13.57
N GLY A 305 -14.28 -7.71 13.67
CA GLY A 305 -13.02 -8.06 13.00
C GLY A 305 -12.14 -8.95 13.86
N ILE A 306 -11.42 -9.86 13.23
CA ILE A 306 -10.32 -10.62 13.83
C ILE A 306 -9.03 -9.90 13.50
N SER A 307 -8.57 -9.04 14.40
CA SER A 307 -7.33 -8.27 14.25
C SER A 307 -6.56 -8.25 15.57
N ALA A 308 -5.26 -8.48 15.47
CA ALA A 308 -4.32 -8.35 16.59
C ALA A 308 -2.94 -7.96 16.02
N PRO A 309 -2.06 -7.34 16.80
CA PRO A 309 -0.68 -7.08 16.41
C PRO A 309 0.19 -8.35 16.45
N LEU A 310 -0.29 -9.39 15.81
CA LEU A 310 0.31 -10.72 15.70
C LEU A 310 0.15 -11.21 14.26
N ASP A 311 1.10 -12.03 13.78
CA ASP A 311 0.98 -12.65 12.46
C ASP A 311 -0.33 -13.45 12.35
N LYS A 312 -1.08 -13.23 11.29
CA LYS A 312 -2.36 -13.90 11.06
C LYS A 312 -2.25 -15.43 11.09
N LYS A 313 -1.12 -16.01 10.68
CA LYS A 313 -0.89 -17.46 10.76
C LYS A 313 -0.98 -18.01 12.18
N ARG A 314 -0.74 -17.18 13.22
CA ARG A 314 -0.87 -17.54 14.63
C ARG A 314 -2.32 -17.44 15.13
N LEU A 315 -3.14 -16.61 14.48
CA LEU A 315 -4.48 -16.23 14.93
C LEU A 315 -5.59 -17.01 14.26
N LEU A 316 -5.43 -17.31 12.95
CA LEU A 316 -6.53 -17.81 12.15
C LEU A 316 -6.74 -19.31 12.36
N PHE A 317 -7.85 -19.69 12.96
CA PHE A 317 -8.42 -21.02 12.88
C PHE A 317 -9.39 -21.02 11.69
N ASN A 318 -8.83 -21.20 10.50
CA ASN A 318 -9.56 -21.04 9.25
C ASN A 318 -9.84 -22.36 8.55
N HIS A 319 -10.81 -22.30 7.62
CA HIS A 319 -11.11 -23.31 6.64
C HIS A 319 -11.44 -22.58 5.33
N THR A 320 -10.48 -22.54 4.43
CA THR A 320 -10.54 -21.63 3.27
C THR A 320 -10.39 -22.39 1.97
N HIS A 321 -11.22 -22.02 0.98
CA HIS A 321 -11.10 -22.42 -0.40
C HIS A 321 -11.11 -21.17 -1.28
N THR A 322 -10.20 -21.07 -2.24
CA THR A 322 -10.21 -19.98 -3.23
C THR A 322 -9.89 -20.51 -4.62
N VAL A 323 -10.64 -20.04 -5.61
CA VAL A 323 -10.41 -20.31 -7.02
C VAL A 323 -10.39 -19.00 -7.79
N ASN A 324 -9.45 -18.85 -8.71
CA ASN A 324 -9.34 -17.68 -9.57
C ASN A 324 -8.99 -18.09 -11.00
N GLY A 325 -9.60 -17.40 -11.96
CA GLY A 325 -9.30 -17.50 -13.36
C GLY A 325 -9.15 -16.13 -14.00
N ASN A 326 -8.03 -15.90 -14.66
CA ASN A 326 -7.76 -14.67 -15.38
C ASN A 326 -7.26 -15.01 -16.77
N ARG A 327 -7.79 -14.34 -17.78
CA ARG A 327 -7.34 -14.47 -19.15
C ARG A 327 -7.30 -13.12 -19.83
N MET A 328 -6.18 -12.83 -20.48
CA MET A 328 -5.99 -11.61 -21.23
C MET A 328 -5.52 -11.93 -22.64
N TYR A 329 -6.18 -11.32 -23.61
CA TYR A 329 -5.82 -11.36 -25.03
C TYR A 329 -5.41 -9.97 -25.48
N LYS A 330 -4.33 -9.90 -26.23
CA LYS A 330 -3.83 -8.70 -26.87
C LYS A 330 -3.74 -8.96 -28.37
N TRP A 331 -4.65 -8.37 -29.14
CA TRP A 331 -4.69 -8.56 -30.60
C TRP A 331 -3.55 -7.83 -31.31
N ASN A 332 -3.18 -6.69 -30.77
CA ASN A 332 -2.04 -5.88 -31.22
C ASN A 332 -1.55 -5.04 -30.04
N ASP A 333 -0.59 -4.12 -30.26
CA ASP A 333 -0.03 -3.28 -29.20
C ASP A 333 -1.00 -2.24 -28.60
N GLU A 334 -2.20 -2.17 -29.12
CA GLU A 334 -3.20 -1.19 -28.70
C GLU A 334 -4.44 -1.83 -28.09
N LYS A 335 -4.88 -2.99 -28.59
CA LYS A 335 -6.17 -3.60 -28.24
C LYS A 335 -6.01 -4.85 -27.38
N SER A 336 -6.73 -4.86 -26.29
CA SER A 336 -6.74 -6.00 -25.36
C SER A 336 -8.13 -6.25 -24.76
N LEU A 337 -8.34 -7.50 -24.35
CA LEU A 337 -9.51 -7.96 -23.60
C LEU A 337 -9.04 -8.78 -22.43
N ARG A 338 -9.50 -8.43 -21.23
CA ARG A 338 -9.25 -9.17 -19.99
C ARG A 338 -10.55 -9.70 -19.42
N LEU A 339 -10.53 -10.98 -19.07
CA LEU A 339 -11.58 -11.69 -18.38
C LEU A 339 -11.05 -12.18 -17.04
N GLN A 340 -11.79 -11.94 -15.98
CA GLN A 340 -11.42 -12.39 -14.64
C GLN A 340 -12.64 -12.91 -13.91
N ALA A 341 -12.47 -13.97 -13.14
CA ALA A 341 -13.46 -14.45 -12.19
C ALA A 341 -12.75 -15.08 -10.99
N GLY A 342 -13.36 -14.97 -9.83
CA GLY A 342 -12.85 -15.61 -8.64
C GLY A 342 -13.95 -15.86 -7.62
N TYR A 343 -13.72 -16.87 -6.78
CA TYR A 343 -14.57 -17.23 -5.65
C TYR A 343 -13.70 -17.61 -4.46
N THR A 344 -14.09 -17.15 -3.29
CA THR A 344 -13.49 -17.55 -2.02
C THR A 344 -14.58 -17.89 -1.03
N HIS A 345 -14.45 -19.06 -0.43
CA HIS A 345 -15.17 -19.49 0.78
C HIS A 345 -14.19 -19.48 1.94
N ASP A 346 -14.54 -18.79 3.02
CA ASP A 346 -13.70 -18.70 4.21
C ASP A 346 -14.55 -18.87 5.47
N GLN A 347 -14.15 -19.81 6.34
CA GLN A 347 -14.68 -19.97 7.68
C GLN A 347 -13.56 -19.69 8.66
N ILE A 348 -13.81 -18.83 9.64
CA ILE A 348 -12.85 -18.45 10.68
C ILE A 348 -13.53 -18.59 12.03
N GLU A 349 -12.79 -19.14 13.00
CA GLU A 349 -13.23 -19.26 14.39
C GLU A 349 -12.18 -18.66 15.32
N GLN A 350 -12.62 -18.01 16.40
CA GLN A 350 -11.72 -17.44 17.40
C GLN A 350 -12.43 -17.26 18.74
N GLU A 351 -11.78 -17.69 19.80
CA GLU A 351 -12.17 -17.34 21.17
C GLU A 351 -11.43 -16.08 21.63
N ARG A 352 -12.17 -15.15 22.19
CA ARG A 352 -11.65 -13.84 22.56
C ARG A 352 -12.26 -13.31 23.85
N SER A 353 -11.42 -12.72 24.68
CA SER A 353 -11.83 -11.96 25.85
C SER A 353 -11.37 -10.51 25.70
N ASN A 354 -12.29 -9.55 25.83
CA ASN A 354 -12.00 -8.13 25.70
C ASN A 354 -12.33 -7.41 27.01
N THR A 355 -11.46 -6.48 27.39
CA THR A 355 -11.72 -5.45 28.39
C THR A 355 -11.70 -4.08 27.70
N LEU A 356 -12.85 -3.45 27.60
CA LEU A 356 -12.99 -2.09 27.08
C LEU A 356 -12.99 -1.11 28.25
N SER A 357 -12.11 -0.10 28.23
CA SER A 357 -12.03 0.96 29.22
C SER A 357 -12.24 2.32 28.57
N TYR A 358 -13.28 3.02 29.00
CA TYR A 358 -13.61 4.38 28.54
C TYR A 358 -13.23 5.38 29.61
N TYR A 359 -12.29 6.27 29.28
CA TYR A 359 -11.72 7.21 30.23
C TYR A 359 -12.50 8.52 30.28
N ARG A 360 -12.84 8.93 31.49
CA ARG A 360 -13.47 10.22 31.82
C ARG A 360 -12.65 10.93 32.88
N PRO A 361 -12.74 12.26 33.00
CA PRO A 361 -12.15 12.95 34.14
C PRO A 361 -12.67 12.38 35.46
N GLY A 362 -11.78 11.80 36.28
CA GLY A 362 -12.09 11.25 37.59
C GLY A 362 -12.75 9.88 37.63
N ASP A 363 -13.02 9.22 36.45
CA ASP A 363 -13.70 7.92 36.42
C ASP A 363 -13.37 7.12 35.14
N THR A 364 -13.57 5.80 35.17
CA THR A 364 -13.37 4.89 34.03
C THR A 364 -14.51 3.88 33.99
N ILE A 365 -15.23 3.85 32.86
CA ILE A 365 -16.22 2.80 32.61
C ILE A 365 -15.49 1.61 32.02
N ARG A 366 -15.58 0.47 32.68
CA ARG A 366 -14.99 -0.78 32.24
C ARG A 366 -16.07 -1.80 31.86
N ILE A 367 -15.85 -2.47 30.72
CA ILE A 367 -16.71 -3.48 30.16
C ILE A 367 -15.86 -4.70 29.81
N ASP A 368 -16.15 -5.83 30.45
CA ASP A 368 -15.49 -7.09 30.22
C ASP A 368 -16.42 -8.05 29.44
N GLU A 369 -15.88 -8.71 28.40
CA GLU A 369 -16.62 -9.57 27.49
C GLU A 369 -15.77 -10.77 27.12
N THR A 370 -16.39 -11.93 27.07
CA THR A 370 -15.78 -13.15 26.51
C THR A 370 -16.76 -13.76 25.54
N TYR A 371 -16.28 -14.15 24.37
CA TYR A 371 -17.12 -14.76 23.35
C TYR A 371 -16.32 -15.64 22.39
N HIS A 372 -17.02 -16.64 21.86
CA HIS A 372 -16.58 -17.41 20.72
C HIS A 372 -17.15 -16.77 19.42
N HIS A 373 -16.26 -16.35 18.56
CA HIS A 373 -16.57 -15.73 17.27
C HIS A 373 -16.44 -16.76 16.16
N ARG A 374 -17.51 -16.97 15.40
CA ARG A 374 -17.51 -17.75 14.17
C ARG A 374 -17.95 -16.86 13.01
N GLN A 375 -17.13 -16.82 11.98
CA GLN A 375 -17.39 -16.06 10.75
C GLN A 375 -17.35 -16.99 9.55
N LEU A 376 -18.37 -16.86 8.69
CA LEU A 376 -18.46 -17.50 7.38
C LEU A 376 -18.54 -16.41 6.35
N SER A 377 -17.69 -16.47 5.33
CA SER A 377 -17.64 -15.48 4.25
C SER A 377 -17.55 -16.17 2.89
N ASP A 378 -18.44 -15.77 1.98
CA ASP A 378 -18.44 -16.16 0.58
C ASP A 378 -18.28 -14.90 -0.26
N ASN A 379 -17.26 -14.88 -1.11
CA ASN A 379 -17.00 -13.76 -2.02
C ASN A 379 -16.82 -14.29 -3.44
N ALA A 380 -17.59 -13.75 -4.38
CA ALA A 380 -17.49 -14.06 -5.80
C ALA A 380 -17.38 -12.77 -6.62
N TYR A 381 -16.53 -12.76 -7.65
CA TYR A 381 -16.48 -11.65 -8.59
C TYR A 381 -16.28 -12.12 -10.02
N ALA A 382 -16.76 -11.30 -10.96
CA ALA A 382 -16.47 -11.43 -12.38
C ALA A 382 -16.19 -10.04 -12.96
N GLU A 383 -15.21 -9.95 -13.85
CA GLU A 383 -14.83 -8.71 -14.52
C GLU A 383 -14.54 -8.95 -16.00
N LEU A 384 -15.07 -8.08 -16.84
CA LEU A 384 -14.77 -7.96 -18.26
C LEU A 384 -14.19 -6.57 -18.51
N HIS A 385 -13.00 -6.49 -19.08
CA HIS A 385 -12.34 -5.23 -19.40
C HIS A 385 -11.80 -5.25 -20.83
N TYR A 386 -12.39 -4.40 -21.67
CA TYR A 386 -11.89 -4.11 -23.01
C TYR A 386 -11.14 -2.80 -23.02
N GLU A 387 -9.99 -2.77 -23.68
CA GLU A 387 -9.14 -1.59 -23.82
C GLU A 387 -8.61 -1.47 -25.25
N ASP A 388 -8.72 -0.26 -25.82
CA ASP A 388 -8.07 0.18 -27.06
C ASP A 388 -7.25 1.42 -26.75
N ASN A 389 -5.91 1.31 -26.66
CA ASN A 389 -5.00 2.32 -26.15
C ASN A 389 -4.00 2.72 -27.26
N SER A 390 -4.41 3.62 -28.11
CA SER A 390 -3.60 4.18 -29.21
C SER A 390 -3.18 5.62 -28.93
N PRO A 391 -2.18 6.16 -29.64
CA PRO A 391 -1.82 7.57 -29.51
C PRO A 391 -2.92 8.56 -29.92
N LYS A 392 -3.83 8.15 -30.81
CA LYS A 392 -4.90 9.00 -31.34
C LYS A 392 -6.18 8.90 -30.53
N HIS A 393 -6.48 7.73 -30.00
CA HIS A 393 -7.67 7.51 -29.20
C HIS A 393 -7.41 6.47 -28.10
N TYR A 394 -8.17 6.57 -27.04
CA TYR A 394 -8.27 5.58 -25.98
C TYR A 394 -9.74 5.26 -25.75
N LEU A 395 -10.06 3.98 -25.71
CA LEU A 395 -11.37 3.49 -25.34
C LEU A 395 -11.19 2.39 -24.31
N SER A 396 -11.85 2.50 -23.17
CA SER A 396 -11.90 1.45 -22.17
C SER A 396 -13.33 1.25 -21.73
N ASN A 397 -13.75 0.00 -21.63
CA ASN A 397 -15.00 -0.38 -20.99
C ASN A 397 -14.75 -1.54 -20.03
N ARG A 398 -15.06 -1.32 -18.76
CA ARG A 398 -14.95 -2.31 -17.72
C ARG A 398 -16.30 -2.55 -17.06
N PHE A 399 -16.75 -3.78 -17.12
CA PHE A 399 -17.90 -4.26 -16.35
C PHE A 399 -17.41 -5.20 -15.25
N ARG A 400 -17.91 -5.00 -14.04
CA ARG A 400 -17.61 -5.84 -12.87
C ARG A 400 -18.88 -6.13 -12.09
N ALA A 401 -19.03 -7.38 -11.70
CA ALA A 401 -20.03 -7.85 -10.76
C ALA A 401 -19.34 -8.51 -9.57
N GLU A 402 -19.82 -8.23 -8.37
CA GLU A 402 -19.27 -8.77 -7.11
C GLU A 402 -20.42 -9.11 -6.17
N GLY A 403 -20.40 -10.32 -5.62
CA GLY A 403 -21.31 -10.79 -4.60
C GLY A 403 -20.54 -11.22 -3.35
N THR A 404 -20.93 -10.70 -2.20
CA THR A 404 -20.34 -11.11 -0.90
C THR A 404 -21.46 -11.46 0.04
N THR A 405 -21.33 -12.58 0.74
CA THR A 405 -22.19 -12.95 1.86
C THR A 405 -21.31 -13.24 3.06
N GLU A 406 -21.63 -12.58 4.16
CA GLU A 406 -20.89 -12.73 5.40
C GLU A 406 -21.85 -12.98 6.56
N ARG A 407 -21.52 -13.97 7.37
CA ARG A 407 -22.30 -14.38 8.53
C ARG A 407 -21.36 -14.46 9.73
N SER A 408 -21.62 -13.64 10.76
CA SER A 408 -20.84 -13.58 12.00
C SER A 408 -21.72 -13.92 13.17
N THR A 409 -21.24 -14.81 14.05
CA THR A 409 -21.91 -15.21 15.28
C THR A 409 -20.97 -14.99 16.46
N LEU A 410 -21.45 -14.29 17.50
CA LEU A 410 -20.81 -14.16 18.80
C LEU A 410 -21.68 -14.95 19.79
N GLN A 411 -21.22 -16.15 20.18
CA GLN A 411 -22.09 -17.13 20.82
C GLN A 411 -22.58 -16.67 22.19
N GLU A 412 -21.70 -16.28 23.09
CA GLU A 412 -22.05 -15.89 24.47
C GLU A 412 -22.75 -14.54 24.53
N LEU A 413 -22.59 -13.71 23.52
CA LEU A 413 -23.30 -12.44 23.37
C LEU A 413 -24.62 -12.58 22.64
N HIS A 414 -25.01 -13.81 22.26
CA HIS A 414 -26.25 -14.16 21.54
C HIS A 414 -26.46 -13.29 20.30
N GLN A 415 -25.36 -12.89 19.64
CA GLN A 415 -25.40 -12.04 18.44
C GLN A 415 -25.15 -12.83 17.17
N ARG A 416 -25.99 -12.61 16.17
CA ARG A 416 -25.77 -13.04 14.79
C ARG A 416 -25.94 -11.84 13.85
N ILE A 417 -24.90 -11.55 13.07
CA ILE A 417 -24.95 -10.58 11.99
C ILE A 417 -24.86 -11.33 10.67
N GLN A 418 -25.73 -11.01 9.73
CA GLN A 418 -25.66 -11.48 8.37
C GLN A 418 -25.70 -10.28 7.44
N THR A 419 -24.71 -10.16 6.56
CA THR A 419 -24.65 -9.15 5.51
C THR A 419 -24.50 -9.84 4.17
N SER A 420 -25.26 -9.40 3.17
CA SER A 420 -25.07 -9.80 1.78
C SER A 420 -24.94 -8.53 0.95
N GLN A 421 -24.01 -8.53 0.02
CA GLN A 421 -23.81 -7.43 -0.90
C GLN A 421 -23.79 -7.96 -2.33
N LEU A 422 -24.59 -7.36 -3.18
CA LEU A 422 -24.50 -7.48 -4.62
C LEU A 422 -24.13 -6.11 -5.18
N LYS A 423 -23.03 -6.06 -5.91
CA LYS A 423 -22.53 -4.87 -6.58
C LYS A 423 -22.30 -5.14 -8.04
N ALA A 424 -22.81 -4.29 -8.91
CA ALA A 424 -22.52 -4.33 -10.34
C ALA A 424 -22.11 -2.93 -10.79
N ASP A 425 -20.98 -2.81 -11.42
CA ASP A 425 -20.46 -1.54 -11.92
C ASP A 425 -20.01 -1.64 -13.38
N ASN A 426 -20.27 -0.57 -14.12
CA ASN A 426 -19.71 -0.36 -15.45
C ASN A 426 -18.98 0.99 -15.47
N SER A 427 -17.79 0.99 -16.04
CA SER A 427 -17.00 2.20 -16.22
C SER A 427 -16.53 2.28 -17.67
N PHE A 428 -16.93 3.33 -18.34
CA PHE A 428 -16.61 3.66 -19.72
C PHE A 428 -15.73 4.91 -19.75
N HIS A 429 -14.64 4.84 -20.51
CA HIS A 429 -13.70 5.95 -20.67
C HIS A 429 -13.28 6.08 -22.12
N LEU A 430 -13.49 7.23 -22.71
CA LEU A 430 -13.13 7.54 -24.08
C LEU A 430 -12.28 8.82 -24.13
N LEU A 431 -11.12 8.74 -24.76
CA LEU A 431 -10.29 9.90 -25.11
C LEU A 431 -10.08 9.95 -26.62
N ARG A 432 -10.11 11.15 -27.16
CA ARG A 432 -9.82 11.37 -28.58
C ARG A 432 -8.93 12.59 -28.78
N ASN A 433 -7.80 12.36 -29.44
CA ASN A 433 -6.83 13.39 -29.78
C ASN A 433 -7.13 14.01 -31.14
N LYS A 434 -7.10 15.37 -31.21
CA LYS A 434 -7.10 16.13 -32.44
C LYS A 434 -6.04 17.22 -32.31
N GLY A 435 -4.83 16.96 -32.80
CA GLY A 435 -3.67 17.84 -32.61
C GLY A 435 -3.32 18.04 -31.13
N ILE A 436 -3.25 19.31 -30.72
CA ILE A 436 -2.95 19.71 -29.34
C ILE A 436 -4.14 19.47 -28.37
N ASN A 437 -5.33 19.25 -28.91
CA ASN A 437 -6.55 19.12 -28.15
C ASN A 437 -6.86 17.65 -27.87
N THR A 438 -7.44 17.37 -26.70
CA THR A 438 -7.96 16.05 -26.32
C THR A 438 -9.35 16.22 -25.71
N TRP A 439 -10.29 15.45 -26.23
CA TRP A 439 -11.62 15.31 -25.66
C TRP A 439 -11.66 14.01 -24.85
N GLU A 440 -12.31 14.08 -23.71
CA GLU A 440 -12.47 12.96 -22.81
C GLU A 440 -13.93 12.84 -22.39
N VAL A 441 -14.46 11.61 -22.39
CA VAL A 441 -15.77 11.28 -21.87
C VAL A 441 -15.59 10.15 -20.86
N ASN A 442 -16.09 10.36 -19.65
CA ASN A 442 -16.14 9.33 -18.60
C ASN A 442 -17.59 9.09 -18.22
N SER A 443 -17.95 7.82 -18.08
CA SER A 443 -19.23 7.38 -17.56
C SER A 443 -19.02 6.23 -16.59
N ALA A 444 -19.50 6.36 -15.36
CA ALA A 444 -19.49 5.31 -14.37
C ALA A 444 -20.89 5.12 -13.82
N VAL A 445 -21.35 3.88 -13.77
CA VAL A 445 -22.63 3.49 -13.19
C VAL A 445 -22.40 2.33 -12.24
N GLN A 446 -22.95 2.39 -11.04
CA GLN A 446 -22.87 1.32 -10.04
C GLN A 446 -24.23 1.08 -9.40
N TYR A 447 -24.67 -0.14 -9.42
CA TYR A 447 -25.80 -0.61 -8.63
C TYR A 447 -25.28 -1.36 -7.40
N THR A 448 -25.85 -1.06 -6.23
CA THR A 448 -25.52 -1.72 -4.96
C THR A 448 -26.81 -2.16 -4.27
N LEU A 449 -26.87 -3.41 -3.88
CA LEU A 449 -27.92 -3.98 -3.04
C LEU A 449 -27.24 -4.63 -1.82
N LEU A 450 -27.60 -4.19 -0.61
CA LEU A 450 -26.98 -4.60 0.64
C LEU A 450 -28.07 -4.90 1.69
N PRO A 451 -28.72 -6.08 1.61
CA PRO A 451 -29.54 -6.58 2.70
C PRO A 451 -28.64 -7.05 3.85
N SER A 452 -29.01 -6.72 5.07
CA SER A 452 -28.33 -7.16 6.27
C SER A 452 -29.30 -7.40 7.41
N SER A 453 -28.92 -8.19 8.39
CA SER A 453 -29.73 -8.43 9.58
C SER A 453 -28.87 -8.59 10.81
N LEU A 454 -29.32 -8.06 11.91
CA LEU A 454 -28.78 -8.24 13.25
C LEU A 454 -29.82 -8.98 14.08
N GLN A 455 -29.42 -10.10 14.63
CA GLN A 455 -30.20 -10.81 15.65
C GLN A 455 -29.43 -10.76 16.97
N VAL A 456 -30.09 -10.35 18.03
CA VAL A 456 -29.58 -10.34 19.40
C VAL A 456 -30.61 -11.03 20.28
N ALA A 457 -30.24 -12.18 20.80
CA ALA A 457 -31.18 -13.11 21.44
C ALA A 457 -32.39 -13.38 20.49
N ASP A 458 -33.60 -13.15 20.93
CA ASP A 458 -34.82 -13.38 20.15
C ASP A 458 -35.25 -12.22 19.25
N LYS A 459 -34.56 -11.06 19.35
CA LYS A 459 -34.88 -9.87 18.55
C LYS A 459 -34.08 -9.84 17.28
N LYS A 460 -34.76 -9.76 16.13
CA LYS A 460 -34.14 -9.64 14.82
C LYS A 460 -34.53 -8.30 14.17
N GLU A 461 -33.51 -7.56 13.77
CA GLU A 461 -33.67 -6.35 12.96
C GLU A 461 -33.09 -6.58 11.57
N ALA A 462 -33.86 -6.20 10.56
CA ALA A 462 -33.41 -6.26 9.16
C ALA A 462 -33.16 -4.87 8.62
N TYR A 463 -32.07 -4.74 7.87
CA TYR A 463 -31.64 -3.52 7.23
C TYR A 463 -31.47 -3.75 5.74
N ARG A 464 -31.75 -2.75 4.94
CA ARG A 464 -31.51 -2.82 3.51
C ARG A 464 -31.03 -1.47 2.98
N ARG A 465 -29.94 -1.49 2.25
CA ARG A 465 -29.53 -0.41 1.38
C ARG A 465 -29.67 -0.85 -0.06
N GLN A 466 -30.29 0.00 -0.86
CA GLN A 466 -30.36 -0.16 -2.31
C GLN A 466 -30.02 1.18 -2.93
N SER A 467 -29.06 1.23 -3.84
CA SER A 467 -28.68 2.48 -4.50
C SER A 467 -28.15 2.25 -5.92
N LEU A 468 -28.51 3.17 -6.80
CA LEU A 468 -27.94 3.35 -8.12
C LEU A 468 -27.13 4.64 -8.12
N HIS A 469 -25.86 4.55 -8.40
CA HIS A 469 -24.95 5.68 -8.55
C HIS A 469 -24.56 5.87 -10.00
N THR A 470 -24.41 7.12 -10.42
CA THR A 470 -23.84 7.44 -11.74
C THR A 470 -22.93 8.66 -11.63
N ASP A 471 -21.85 8.67 -12.42
CA ASP A 471 -20.95 9.81 -12.58
C ASP A 471 -20.58 9.93 -14.06
N ASN A 472 -21.05 10.99 -14.70
CA ASN A 472 -20.83 11.21 -16.13
C ASN A 472 -20.18 12.56 -16.32
N SER A 473 -19.07 12.60 -17.08
CA SER A 473 -18.34 13.84 -17.35
C SER A 473 -17.79 13.91 -18.74
N ILE A 474 -17.69 15.12 -19.21
CA ILE A 474 -16.93 15.47 -20.40
C ILE A 474 -15.81 16.41 -20.01
N SER A 475 -14.63 16.23 -20.59
CA SER A 475 -13.54 17.18 -20.42
C SER A 475 -12.86 17.50 -21.74
N TYR A 476 -12.35 18.71 -21.78
CA TYR A 476 -11.56 19.26 -22.87
C TYR A 476 -10.19 19.63 -22.34
N LEU A 477 -9.14 19.07 -22.94
CA LEU A 477 -7.75 19.33 -22.60
C LEU A 477 -7.03 19.92 -23.80
N ARG A 478 -6.22 20.95 -23.53
CA ARG A 478 -5.34 21.59 -24.53
C ARG A 478 -3.96 21.76 -23.89
N LYS A 479 -2.93 21.27 -24.59
CA LYS A 479 -1.53 21.57 -24.26
C LYS A 479 -0.95 22.50 -25.29
N HIS A 480 -0.34 23.57 -24.81
CA HIS A 480 0.42 24.51 -25.63
C HIS A 480 1.76 24.79 -24.97
N ASN A 481 2.84 24.31 -25.57
CA ASN A 481 4.19 24.35 -25.02
C ASN A 481 4.23 23.73 -23.59
N ASP A 482 4.65 24.52 -22.62
CA ASP A 482 4.81 24.12 -21.21
C ASP A 482 3.51 24.19 -20.41
N PHE A 483 2.42 24.70 -21.02
CA PHE A 483 1.16 24.94 -20.35
C PHE A 483 0.07 23.98 -20.82
N THR A 484 -0.55 23.29 -19.87
CA THR A 484 -1.70 22.40 -20.09
C THR A 484 -2.89 22.93 -19.33
N GLN A 485 -4.03 23.02 -20.00
CA GLN A 485 -5.32 23.35 -19.40
C GLN A 485 -6.33 22.25 -19.68
N GLN A 486 -7.13 21.92 -18.69
CA GLN A 486 -8.21 20.98 -18.81
C GLN A 486 -9.46 21.54 -18.12
N TYR A 487 -10.58 21.39 -18.76
CA TYR A 487 -11.89 21.77 -18.21
C TYR A 487 -12.76 20.55 -18.20
N ARG A 488 -13.19 20.12 -17.03
CA ARG A 488 -14.08 18.99 -16.83
C ARG A 488 -15.40 19.48 -16.27
N ALA A 489 -16.49 19.12 -16.92
CA ALA A 489 -17.86 19.32 -16.43
C ALA A 489 -18.56 17.97 -16.32
N GLY A 490 -19.37 17.78 -15.29
CA GLY A 490 -20.06 16.51 -15.10
C GLY A 490 -21.24 16.58 -14.18
N VAL A 491 -21.98 15.47 -14.19
CA VAL A 491 -23.16 15.23 -13.36
C VAL A 491 -22.97 13.91 -12.62
N GLN A 492 -23.16 13.94 -11.31
CA GLN A 492 -23.16 12.78 -10.45
C GLN A 492 -24.53 12.65 -9.78
N GLY A 493 -25.11 11.46 -9.84
CA GLY A 493 -26.38 11.16 -9.20
C GLY A 493 -26.28 9.93 -8.32
N GLU A 494 -27.07 9.94 -7.26
CA GLU A 494 -27.36 8.78 -6.42
C GLU A 494 -28.85 8.71 -6.23
N TRP A 495 -29.45 7.57 -6.55
CA TRP A 495 -30.84 7.24 -6.27
C TRP A 495 -30.87 6.03 -5.37
N GLY A 496 -31.31 6.22 -4.15
CA GLY A 496 -31.22 5.13 -3.18
C GLY A 496 -32.13 5.29 -1.98
N ARG A 497 -32.32 4.17 -1.30
CA ARG A 497 -33.12 4.07 -0.09
C ARG A 497 -32.42 3.24 0.96
N LEU A 498 -32.49 3.73 2.19
CA LEU A 498 -32.12 3.02 3.42
C LEU A 498 -33.37 2.62 4.16
N SER A 499 -33.51 1.39 4.60
CA SER A 499 -34.63 0.90 5.39
C SER A 499 -34.16 -0.01 6.53
N GLN A 500 -34.93 0.05 7.62
CA GLN A 500 -34.82 -0.78 8.83
C GLN A 500 -36.20 -1.35 9.10
N SER A 501 -36.29 -2.59 9.58
CA SER A 501 -37.59 -3.24 9.85
C SER A 501 -38.45 -2.54 10.92
N SER A 502 -37.76 -1.90 11.88
CA SER A 502 -38.37 -1.16 13.00
C SER A 502 -38.38 0.35 12.82
N GLY A 503 -37.83 0.87 11.71
CA GLY A 503 -37.67 2.30 11.45
C GLY A 503 -38.33 2.76 10.16
N TYR A 504 -38.34 4.09 9.95
CA TYR A 504 -38.85 4.68 8.71
C TYR A 504 -37.79 4.61 7.62
N PRO A 505 -38.18 4.26 6.37
CA PRO A 505 -37.24 4.28 5.26
C PRO A 505 -36.80 5.71 4.95
N THR A 506 -35.52 5.89 4.67
CA THR A 506 -34.92 7.17 4.32
C THR A 506 -34.47 7.13 2.87
N ASP A 507 -34.97 8.06 2.06
CA ASP A 507 -34.46 8.30 0.73
C ASP A 507 -33.13 9.10 0.82
N ILE A 508 -32.08 8.56 0.18
CA ILE A 508 -30.75 9.17 0.13
C ILE A 508 -30.44 9.77 -1.24
N SER A 509 -31.46 9.93 -2.09
CA SER A 509 -31.27 10.40 -3.45
C SER A 509 -30.73 11.82 -3.48
N ASN A 510 -29.74 12.02 -4.34
CA ASN A 510 -29.09 13.31 -4.53
C ASN A 510 -28.56 13.48 -5.96
N LEU A 511 -28.41 14.73 -6.37
CA LEU A 511 -27.85 15.10 -7.65
C LEU A 511 -26.76 16.17 -7.45
N SER A 512 -25.67 16.01 -8.13
CA SER A 512 -24.57 16.98 -8.14
C SER A 512 -24.20 17.37 -9.56
N VAL A 513 -23.97 18.63 -9.78
CA VAL A 513 -23.35 19.16 -10.98
C VAL A 513 -22.01 19.73 -10.60
N TYR A 514 -20.96 19.43 -11.35
CA TYR A 514 -19.62 19.88 -11.02
C TYR A 514 -18.85 20.41 -12.24
N PHE A 515 -17.94 21.31 -11.92
CA PHE A 515 -16.99 21.88 -12.88
C PHE A 515 -15.60 21.93 -12.25
N THR A 516 -14.60 21.41 -12.96
CA THR A 516 -13.23 21.27 -12.46
C THR A 516 -12.23 21.75 -13.51
N PRO A 517 -11.86 23.04 -13.51
CA PRO A 517 -10.68 23.54 -14.22
C PRO A 517 -9.40 22.99 -13.61
N PHE A 518 -8.48 22.60 -14.46
CA PHE A 518 -7.14 22.15 -14.10
C PHE A 518 -6.12 22.86 -15.00
N PHE A 519 -5.06 23.36 -14.38
CA PHE A 519 -3.96 24.06 -15.06
C PHE A 519 -2.66 23.46 -14.62
N GLN A 520 -1.78 23.16 -15.57
CA GLN A 520 -0.44 22.64 -15.32
C GLN A 520 0.58 23.46 -16.08
N LEU A 521 1.63 23.87 -15.39
CA LEU A 521 2.81 24.52 -15.97
C LEU A 521 4.02 23.66 -15.70
N GLU A 522 4.75 23.31 -16.76
CA GLU A 522 6.02 22.58 -16.69
C GLU A 522 7.11 23.42 -17.31
N ARG A 523 8.07 23.89 -16.51
CA ARG A 523 9.17 24.69 -17.01
C ARG A 523 10.48 24.35 -16.30
N GLY A 524 11.41 23.77 -17.04
CA GLY A 524 12.70 23.35 -16.51
C GLY A 524 12.55 22.36 -15.35
N LYS A 525 13.03 22.73 -14.18
CA LYS A 525 12.98 21.91 -12.95
C LYS A 525 11.64 21.98 -12.22
N TRP A 526 10.73 22.84 -12.64
CA TRP A 526 9.49 23.12 -11.93
C TRP A 526 8.26 22.56 -12.65
N GLN A 527 7.36 22.00 -11.89
CA GLN A 527 6.00 21.68 -12.29
C GLN A 527 5.03 22.25 -11.27
N GLY A 528 4.07 23.01 -11.74
CA GLY A 528 2.98 23.53 -10.93
C GLY A 528 1.64 23.07 -11.49
N ASN A 529 0.73 22.59 -10.62
CA ASN A 529 -0.64 22.25 -10.96
C ASN A 529 -1.59 23.01 -10.05
N LEU A 530 -2.61 23.62 -10.66
CA LEU A 530 -3.74 24.25 -9.97
C LEU A 530 -5.02 23.52 -10.38
N THR A 531 -5.74 22.98 -9.43
CA THR A 531 -7.06 22.38 -9.64
C THR A 531 -8.10 23.19 -8.88
N LEU A 532 -9.17 23.60 -9.57
CA LEU A 532 -10.29 24.34 -8.98
C LEU A 532 -11.55 23.49 -9.15
N SER A 533 -11.93 22.72 -8.13
CA SER A 533 -13.12 21.87 -8.20
C SER A 533 -14.29 22.52 -7.46
N PHE A 534 -15.40 22.69 -8.15
CA PHE A 534 -16.65 23.20 -7.61
C PHE A 534 -17.78 22.21 -7.90
N ARG A 535 -18.66 21.99 -6.91
CA ARG A 535 -19.79 21.07 -7.03
C ARG A 535 -21.01 21.62 -6.31
N GLY A 536 -22.10 21.82 -7.02
CA GLY A 536 -23.42 22.03 -6.45
C GLY A 536 -24.08 20.68 -6.20
N LYS A 537 -24.44 20.38 -4.97
CA LYS A 537 -25.10 19.12 -4.57
C LYS A 537 -26.45 19.40 -3.91
N ARG A 538 -27.50 18.71 -4.38
CA ARG A 538 -28.83 18.74 -3.82
C ARG A 538 -29.24 17.38 -3.27
N PHE A 539 -29.63 17.32 -2.03
CA PHE A 539 -30.32 16.20 -1.41
C PHE A 539 -31.81 16.39 -1.54
N PHE A 540 -32.52 15.45 -2.13
CA PHE A 540 -33.96 15.62 -2.42
C PHE A 540 -34.82 15.45 -1.17
N SER A 541 -34.56 14.42 -0.37
CA SER A 541 -35.35 14.11 0.81
C SER A 541 -35.18 15.13 1.93
N GLN A 542 -33.94 15.55 2.18
CA GLN A 542 -33.58 16.56 3.19
C GLN A 542 -33.87 17.98 2.72
N LYS A 543 -34.13 18.19 1.42
CA LYS A 543 -34.28 19.50 0.76
C LYS A 543 -33.11 20.44 0.97
N GLU A 544 -31.91 19.89 1.17
CA GLU A 544 -30.67 20.63 1.41
C GLU A 544 -29.88 20.84 0.10
N ASN A 545 -29.30 22.04 -0.04
CA ASN A 545 -28.40 22.38 -1.13
C ASN A 545 -27.02 22.72 -0.56
N HIS A 546 -25.98 22.15 -1.11
CA HIS A 546 -24.63 22.37 -0.68
C HIS A 546 -23.73 22.79 -1.85
N LEU A 547 -22.97 23.87 -1.68
CA LEU A 547 -21.85 24.19 -2.54
C LEU A 547 -20.59 23.58 -1.95
N LEU A 548 -20.03 22.60 -2.63
CA LEU A 548 -18.81 21.91 -2.26
C LEU A 548 -17.68 22.42 -3.17
N TYR A 549 -16.47 22.52 -2.60
CA TYR A 549 -15.32 22.94 -3.36
C TYR A 549 -14.06 22.22 -2.85
N ALA A 550 -13.12 22.03 -3.75
CA ALA A 550 -11.84 21.37 -3.45
C ALA A 550 -10.70 21.97 -4.27
N PRO A 551 -10.40 23.30 -4.15
CA PRO A 551 -9.23 23.86 -4.79
C PRO A 551 -7.96 23.23 -4.21
N SER A 552 -6.98 22.96 -5.08
CA SER A 552 -5.69 22.42 -4.70
C SER A 552 -4.55 22.94 -5.55
N ILE A 553 -3.39 23.06 -4.94
CA ILE A 553 -2.13 23.46 -5.54
C ILE A 553 -1.13 22.32 -5.33
N TYR A 554 -0.43 21.95 -6.37
CA TYR A 554 0.67 21.01 -6.36
C TYR A 554 1.88 21.68 -7.02
N LEU A 555 3.00 21.68 -6.31
CA LEU A 555 4.26 22.21 -6.80
C LEU A 555 5.33 21.14 -6.66
N ARG A 556 6.05 20.85 -7.74
CA ARG A 556 7.17 19.91 -7.77
C ARG A 556 8.41 20.61 -8.28
N CYS A 557 9.54 20.43 -7.59
CA CYS A 557 10.85 20.88 -8.03
C CYS A 557 11.79 19.68 -8.12
N GLN A 558 12.33 19.42 -9.29
CA GLN A 558 13.43 18.51 -9.51
C GLN A 558 14.73 19.31 -9.36
N ILE A 559 15.32 19.31 -8.15
CA ILE A 559 16.51 20.14 -7.84
C ILE A 559 17.68 19.67 -8.71
N ASP A 560 17.93 18.36 -8.70
CA ASP A 560 18.93 17.66 -9.50
C ASP A 560 18.49 16.21 -9.78
N TYR A 561 19.40 15.35 -10.25
CA TYR A 561 19.10 13.94 -10.52
C TYR A 561 18.78 13.12 -9.26
N HIS A 562 19.19 13.62 -8.09
CA HIS A 562 19.03 12.92 -6.82
C HIS A 562 17.84 13.45 -6.02
N TRP A 563 17.63 14.77 -6.01
CA TRP A 563 16.67 15.43 -5.13
C TRP A 563 15.40 15.89 -5.85
N LYS A 564 14.26 15.53 -5.29
CA LYS A 564 12.95 16.00 -5.70
C LYS A 564 12.18 16.51 -4.48
N LEU A 565 11.59 17.67 -4.57
CA LEU A 565 10.74 18.26 -3.55
C LEU A 565 9.34 18.47 -4.12
N THR A 566 8.32 18.18 -3.32
CA THR A 566 6.92 18.34 -3.70
C THR A 566 6.15 19.00 -2.57
N PHE A 567 5.39 20.02 -2.89
CA PHE A 567 4.44 20.67 -1.98
C PHE A 567 3.03 20.51 -2.53
N PHE A 568 2.11 20.15 -1.64
CA PHE A 568 0.68 20.04 -1.95
C PHE A 568 -0.13 20.77 -0.88
N SER A 569 -1.13 21.54 -1.32
CA SER A 569 -2.11 22.17 -0.45
C SER A 569 -3.51 22.03 -1.05
N SER A 570 -4.51 21.80 -0.21
CA SER A 570 -5.91 21.80 -0.63
C SER A 570 -6.84 22.29 0.46
N LEU A 571 -7.95 22.92 0.03
CA LEU A 571 -9.07 23.34 0.87
C LEU A 571 -10.32 22.59 0.42
N ILE A 572 -10.82 21.66 1.23
CA ILE A 572 -11.89 20.74 0.84
C ILE A 572 -13.12 20.98 1.71
N ARG A 573 -14.25 21.36 1.10
CA ARG A 573 -15.55 21.33 1.74
C ARG A 573 -16.32 20.09 1.32
N SER A 574 -16.69 19.26 2.29
CA SER A 574 -17.42 18.01 2.09
C SER A 574 -18.68 17.94 2.93
N VAL A 575 -19.63 17.10 2.52
CA VAL A 575 -20.89 16.80 3.21
C VAL A 575 -21.06 15.29 3.30
N GLY A 576 -21.62 14.81 4.41
CA GLY A 576 -21.93 13.39 4.62
C GLY A 576 -22.90 12.83 3.58
N ASN A 577 -22.79 11.53 3.35
CA ASN A 577 -23.58 10.81 2.36
C ASN A 577 -24.13 9.50 2.94
N GLY A 578 -25.01 8.84 2.21
CA GLY A 578 -25.49 7.49 2.50
C GLY A 578 -26.04 7.38 3.91
N ILE A 579 -25.41 6.57 4.75
CA ILE A 579 -25.89 6.28 6.11
C ILE A 579 -25.86 7.49 7.05
N ASP A 580 -25.02 8.51 6.77
CA ASP A 580 -24.99 9.75 7.56
C ASP A 580 -26.30 10.55 7.46
N LEU A 581 -27.11 10.26 6.43
CA LEU A 581 -28.43 10.88 6.22
C LEU A 581 -29.57 10.15 6.93
N TYR A 582 -29.30 8.97 7.49
CA TYR A 582 -30.30 8.17 8.19
C TYR A 582 -30.57 8.74 9.59
N ARG A 583 -31.79 9.17 9.85
CA ARG A 583 -32.18 9.91 11.08
C ARG A 583 -32.79 9.04 12.16
N SER A 584 -33.31 7.85 11.83
CA SER A 584 -33.85 6.95 12.84
C SER A 584 -32.69 6.31 13.61
N ILE A 585 -32.89 6.07 14.90
CA ILE A 585 -31.92 5.31 15.69
C ILE A 585 -31.87 3.87 15.20
N TYR A 586 -30.68 3.33 15.05
CA TYR A 586 -30.45 1.96 14.60
C TYR A 586 -29.34 1.28 15.40
N ARG A 587 -29.43 -0.03 15.47
CA ARG A 587 -28.49 -0.88 16.19
C ARG A 587 -27.41 -1.41 15.25
N THR A 588 -26.15 -1.32 15.65
CA THR A 588 -25.00 -1.78 14.82
C THR A 588 -24.44 -3.11 15.28
N ASP A 589 -24.59 -3.43 16.57
CA ASP A 589 -24.18 -4.69 17.18
C ASP A 589 -25.02 -4.95 18.45
N TYR A 590 -24.69 -5.97 19.26
CA TYR A 590 -25.44 -6.39 20.44
C TYR A 590 -25.64 -5.30 21.50
N ARG A 591 -24.80 -4.24 21.55
CA ARG A 591 -24.90 -3.14 22.52
C ARG A 591 -24.84 -1.75 21.92
N THR A 592 -24.38 -1.61 20.66
CA THR A 592 -24.12 -0.30 20.07
C THR A 592 -25.26 0.18 19.22
N TRP A 593 -25.67 1.42 19.46
CA TRP A 593 -26.68 2.13 18.72
C TRP A 593 -26.11 3.38 18.07
N ARG A 594 -26.68 3.80 16.96
CA ARG A 594 -26.34 5.04 16.28
C ARG A 594 -27.55 5.93 16.06
N ASN A 595 -27.33 7.24 16.23
CA ASN A 595 -28.28 8.29 15.93
C ASN A 595 -27.56 9.43 15.21
N ASN A 596 -27.88 9.66 13.94
CA ASN A 596 -27.31 10.75 13.17
C ASN A 596 -28.22 11.98 13.27
N GLY A 597 -28.00 12.83 14.29
CA GLY A 597 -28.84 14.00 14.56
C GLY A 597 -28.78 15.10 13.51
N THR A 598 -27.68 15.21 12.77
CA THR A 598 -27.42 16.26 11.79
C THR A 598 -26.66 15.74 10.56
N THR A 599 -26.73 16.47 9.45
CA THR A 599 -25.90 16.21 8.28
C THR A 599 -24.48 16.75 8.53
N PRO A 600 -23.46 15.90 8.57
CA PRO A 600 -22.11 16.37 8.83
C PRO A 600 -21.56 17.14 7.64
N VAL A 601 -21.08 18.35 7.88
CA VAL A 601 -20.36 19.20 6.92
C VAL A 601 -18.98 19.48 7.47
N SER A 602 -17.96 19.35 6.66
CA SER A 602 -16.60 19.69 7.05
C SER A 602 -15.89 20.56 6.03
N LEU A 603 -15.03 21.46 6.54
CA LEU A 603 -14.09 22.24 5.77
C LEU A 603 -12.69 21.87 6.26
N SER A 604 -11.88 21.27 5.39
CA SER A 604 -10.54 20.79 5.72
C SER A 604 -9.48 21.51 4.90
N GLN A 605 -8.47 22.03 5.58
CA GLN A 605 -7.21 22.50 4.99
C GLN A 605 -6.15 21.42 5.14
N ASN A 606 -5.50 21.06 4.05
CA ASN A 606 -4.48 20.04 4.01
C ASN A 606 -3.20 20.62 3.43
N TYR A 607 -2.07 20.29 4.03
CA TYR A 607 -0.74 20.67 3.57
C TYR A 607 0.17 19.45 3.63
N ARG A 608 0.92 19.23 2.57
CA ARG A 608 1.93 18.16 2.51
C ARG A 608 3.22 18.70 1.90
N LEU A 609 4.32 18.49 2.60
CA LEU A 609 5.67 18.66 2.08
C LEU A 609 6.29 17.28 1.95
N TYR A 610 6.76 16.92 0.77
CA TYR A 610 7.37 15.63 0.48
C TYR A 610 8.73 15.83 -0.18
N GLY A 611 9.75 15.22 0.38
CA GLY A 611 11.11 15.20 -0.13
C GLY A 611 11.54 13.78 -0.51
N GLU A 612 12.26 13.66 -1.61
CA GLU A 612 12.81 12.41 -2.10
C GLU A 612 14.26 12.60 -2.48
N TYR A 613 15.11 11.68 -2.03
CA TYR A 613 16.50 11.50 -2.47
C TYR A 613 16.65 10.13 -3.10
N LYS A 614 17.29 10.07 -4.28
CA LYS A 614 17.54 8.84 -5.01
C LYS A 614 18.98 8.81 -5.52
N ASN A 615 19.76 7.81 -5.13
CA ASN A 615 21.05 7.51 -5.73
C ASN A 615 21.10 6.01 -6.04
N THR A 616 20.82 5.67 -7.31
CA THR A 616 20.76 4.28 -7.77
C THR A 616 22.14 3.62 -7.83
N ALA A 617 23.21 4.39 -8.11
CA ALA A 617 24.56 3.88 -8.12
C ALA A 617 25.03 3.45 -6.73
N GLN A 618 24.59 4.16 -5.70
CA GLN A 618 24.87 3.82 -4.30
C GLN A 618 23.77 2.98 -3.65
N GLU A 619 22.72 2.62 -4.39
CA GLU A 619 21.54 1.91 -3.87
C GLU A 619 20.92 2.59 -2.65
N PHE A 620 20.87 3.94 -2.64
CA PHE A 620 20.44 4.73 -1.51
C PHE A 620 19.22 5.57 -1.84
N PHE A 621 18.14 5.36 -1.08
CA PHE A 621 16.84 5.98 -1.28
C PHE A 621 16.32 6.51 0.05
N ILE A 622 15.87 7.76 0.06
CA ILE A 622 15.24 8.39 1.23
C ILE A 622 13.96 9.07 0.75
N THR A 623 12.91 8.95 1.52
CA THR A 623 11.71 9.78 1.41
C THR A 623 11.29 10.30 2.77
N ALA A 624 10.79 11.53 2.80
CA ALA A 624 10.20 12.11 3.99
C ALA A 624 8.95 12.92 3.61
N SER A 625 7.90 12.81 4.41
CA SER A 625 6.65 13.53 4.21
C SER A 625 6.18 14.14 5.52
N LEU A 626 5.96 15.44 5.52
CA LEU A 626 5.27 16.16 6.58
C LEU A 626 3.85 16.48 6.08
N TYR A 627 2.85 16.03 6.78
CA TYR A 627 1.44 16.29 6.49
C TYR A 627 0.78 16.99 7.68
N TYR A 628 0.02 18.03 7.37
CA TYR A 628 -0.82 18.73 8.34
C TYR A 628 -2.22 18.90 7.80
N GLN A 629 -3.21 18.59 8.60
CA GLN A 629 -4.62 18.82 8.32
C GLN A 629 -5.25 19.59 9.48
N HIS A 630 -6.01 20.60 9.13
CA HIS A 630 -6.91 21.30 10.04
C HIS A 630 -8.33 21.22 9.48
N ALA A 631 -9.29 20.79 10.30
CA ALA A 631 -10.67 20.63 9.85
C ALA A 631 -11.66 21.29 10.80
N TRP A 632 -12.56 22.09 10.24
CA TRP A 632 -13.75 22.63 10.89
C TRP A 632 -14.95 21.75 10.53
N LYS A 633 -15.71 21.35 11.51
CA LYS A 633 -16.90 20.49 11.36
C LYS A 633 -18.07 21.17 12.05
N ASN A 634 -19.25 21.11 11.41
CA ASN A 634 -20.49 21.57 12.05
C ASN A 634 -20.97 20.59 13.14
N ALA A 635 -20.45 19.38 13.15
CA ALA A 635 -20.94 18.32 13.99
C ALA A 635 -19.85 17.78 14.94
N LEU A 636 -20.27 17.48 16.16
CA LEU A 636 -19.49 16.86 17.21
C LEU A 636 -19.97 15.44 17.47
N TYR A 637 -19.03 14.51 17.47
CA TYR A 637 -19.31 13.14 17.81
C TYR A 637 -19.50 12.97 19.31
N GLY A 638 -20.63 12.40 19.70
CA GLY A 638 -20.97 12.10 21.08
C GLY A 638 -21.18 10.62 21.31
N GLN A 639 -20.87 10.16 22.51
CA GLN A 639 -21.14 8.80 22.96
C GLN A 639 -21.72 8.81 24.38
N SER A 640 -22.82 8.06 24.54
CA SER A 640 -23.42 7.76 25.84
C SER A 640 -23.12 6.31 26.17
N ILE A 641 -22.33 6.06 27.21
CA ILE A 641 -21.81 4.75 27.56
C ILE A 641 -22.37 4.31 28.89
N SER A 642 -22.99 3.13 28.91
CA SER A 642 -23.40 2.38 30.10
C SER A 642 -22.81 0.96 30.04
N GLN A 643 -23.07 0.14 31.05
CA GLN A 643 -22.65 -1.28 31.03
C GLN A 643 -23.32 -2.06 29.89
N ASP A 644 -24.58 -1.75 29.60
CA ASP A 644 -25.41 -2.52 28.66
C ASP A 644 -25.54 -1.89 27.28
N SER A 645 -25.22 -0.62 27.13
CA SER A 645 -25.42 0.09 25.88
C SER A 645 -24.39 1.19 25.61
N ILE A 646 -24.10 1.37 24.33
CA ILE A 646 -23.29 2.46 23.82
C ILE A 646 -24.10 3.14 22.72
N ILE A 647 -24.42 4.42 22.92
CA ILE A 647 -25.18 5.20 21.95
C ILE A 647 -24.27 6.26 21.36
N HIS A 648 -24.00 6.12 20.09
CA HIS A 648 -23.27 7.13 19.33
C HIS A 648 -24.22 8.13 18.70
N THR A 649 -24.03 9.40 19.00
CA THR A 649 -24.87 10.48 18.48
C THR A 649 -24.00 11.54 17.80
N LEU A 650 -24.44 12.02 16.66
CA LEU A 650 -23.85 13.16 15.98
C LEU A 650 -24.64 14.42 16.35
N HIS A 651 -24.04 15.28 17.17
CA HIS A 651 -24.64 16.52 17.66
C HIS A 651 -24.31 17.69 16.74
N ASP A 652 -25.27 18.61 16.56
CA ASP A 652 -25.05 19.86 15.84
C ASP A 652 -24.27 20.87 16.72
N LEU A 653 -23.02 20.56 16.93
CA LEU A 653 -22.07 21.34 17.71
C LEU A 653 -20.75 21.47 16.95
N PRO A 654 -20.19 22.69 16.84
CA PRO A 654 -18.96 22.90 16.08
C PRO A 654 -17.77 22.18 16.71
N ASN A 655 -16.95 21.56 15.87
CA ASN A 655 -15.73 20.88 16.26
C ASN A 655 -14.57 21.31 15.38
N ARG A 656 -13.38 21.33 15.95
CA ARG A 656 -12.11 21.54 15.25
C ARG A 656 -11.21 20.34 15.52
N THR A 657 -10.63 19.80 14.48
CA THR A 657 -9.68 18.68 14.58
C THR A 657 -8.40 19.04 13.87
N GLU A 658 -7.26 18.64 14.45
CA GLU A 658 -5.95 18.81 13.84
C GLU A 658 -5.25 17.47 13.77
N TYR A 659 -4.59 17.22 12.66
CA TYR A 659 -3.80 16.02 12.44
C TYR A 659 -2.44 16.39 11.87
N TRP A 660 -1.38 15.92 12.53
CA TRP A 660 0.00 16.00 12.09
C TRP A 660 0.52 14.60 11.82
N SER A 661 1.23 14.44 10.73
CA SER A 661 1.90 13.18 10.41
C SER A 661 3.26 13.47 9.78
N PHE A 662 4.31 12.91 10.38
CA PHE A 662 5.65 12.90 9.82
C PHE A 662 6.02 11.46 9.53
N THR A 663 6.23 11.12 8.26
CA THR A 663 6.55 9.77 7.81
C THR A 663 7.80 9.78 6.95
N GLY A 664 8.57 8.70 6.98
CA GLY A 664 9.71 8.58 6.10
C GLY A 664 10.14 7.14 5.91
N THR A 665 10.85 6.93 4.81
CA THR A 665 11.49 5.66 4.49
C THR A 665 12.94 5.91 4.12
N LEU A 666 13.81 5.01 4.55
CA LEU A 666 15.20 4.95 4.16
C LEU A 666 15.48 3.54 3.68
N SER A 667 16.11 3.38 2.54
CA SER A 667 16.53 2.07 2.02
C SER A 667 17.97 2.19 1.48
N LYS A 668 18.84 1.28 1.93
CA LYS A 668 20.24 1.22 1.51
C LYS A 668 20.63 -0.22 1.18
N GLY A 669 21.14 -0.42 -0.03
CA GLY A 669 21.83 -1.63 -0.42
C GLY A 669 23.35 -1.46 -0.23
N PHE A 670 24.01 -2.53 0.25
CA PHE A 670 25.46 -2.64 0.37
C PHE A 670 25.89 -3.82 -0.51
N TYR A 671 26.36 -3.49 -1.71
CA TYR A 671 26.67 -4.48 -2.75
C TYR A 671 27.64 -5.54 -2.27
N ASP A 672 28.81 -5.10 -1.76
CA ASP A 672 29.90 -5.99 -1.38
C ASP A 672 29.54 -6.93 -0.21
N TRP A 673 28.59 -6.52 0.61
CA TRP A 673 28.14 -7.28 1.78
C TRP A 673 26.86 -8.09 1.52
N HIS A 674 26.29 -8.00 0.33
CA HIS A 674 24.97 -8.57 0.00
C HIS A 674 23.92 -8.25 1.08
N LEU A 675 23.96 -7.00 1.54
CA LEU A 675 23.14 -6.50 2.64
C LEU A 675 22.17 -5.42 2.12
N LYS A 676 20.92 -5.53 2.49
CA LYS A 676 19.92 -4.46 2.36
C LYS A 676 19.43 -4.07 3.74
N THR A 677 19.40 -2.77 4.02
CA THR A 677 18.77 -2.19 5.20
C THR A 677 17.64 -1.29 4.77
N SER A 678 16.54 -1.29 5.52
CA SER A 678 15.48 -0.31 5.37
C SER A 678 14.94 0.11 6.73
N LEU A 679 14.43 1.34 6.80
CA LEU A 679 13.85 1.93 7.98
C LEU A 679 12.59 2.68 7.55
N ASN A 680 11.44 2.30 8.09
CA ASN A 680 10.22 3.08 8.01
C ASN A 680 9.98 3.72 9.36
N PHE A 681 9.54 4.98 9.37
CA PHE A 681 9.13 5.64 10.59
C PHE A 681 7.89 6.50 10.36
N SER A 682 7.08 6.64 11.41
CA SER A 682 5.94 7.54 11.42
C SER A 682 5.73 8.14 12.81
N LEU A 683 5.48 9.44 12.85
CA LEU A 683 5.07 10.17 14.03
C LEU A 683 3.74 10.85 13.71
N ASN A 684 2.72 10.56 14.49
CA ASN A 684 1.37 11.05 14.27
C ASN A 684 0.85 11.74 15.52
N ARG A 685 0.14 12.84 15.35
CA ARG A 685 -0.59 13.56 16.40
C ARG A 685 -1.98 13.89 15.91
N ASN A 686 -2.97 13.54 16.71
CA ASN A 686 -4.37 13.87 16.46
C ASN A 686 -4.95 14.61 17.66
N THR A 687 -5.63 15.73 17.41
CA THR A 687 -6.30 16.53 18.44
C THR A 687 -7.73 16.83 18.01
N GLY A 688 -8.62 16.91 18.98
CA GLY A 688 -10.02 17.21 18.71
C GLY A 688 -10.84 17.25 20.00
N LYS A 689 -12.17 17.30 19.81
CA LYS A 689 -13.13 17.25 20.90
C LYS A 689 -14.11 16.11 20.65
N GLN A 690 -14.62 15.53 21.72
CA GLN A 690 -15.74 14.60 21.69
C GLN A 690 -16.62 14.79 22.94
N LEU A 691 -17.85 14.33 22.85
CA LEU A 691 -18.78 14.35 23.97
C LEU A 691 -18.91 12.92 24.52
N THR A 692 -18.57 12.70 25.78
CA THR A 692 -18.72 11.40 26.46
C THR A 692 -19.61 11.56 27.68
N ASN A 693 -20.77 10.90 27.70
CA ASN A 693 -21.76 10.99 28.76
C ASN A 693 -22.08 12.47 29.16
N LYS A 694 -22.35 13.29 28.12
CA LYS A 694 -22.63 14.75 28.23
C LYS A 694 -21.42 15.62 28.66
N LEU A 695 -20.26 15.06 28.92
CA LEU A 695 -19.05 15.80 29.20
C LEU A 695 -18.27 16.07 27.91
N LEU A 696 -18.01 17.34 27.61
CA LEU A 696 -17.17 17.73 26.49
C LEU A 696 -15.71 17.54 26.88
N GLN A 697 -15.02 16.70 26.14
CA GLN A 697 -13.63 16.35 26.35
C GLN A 697 -12.78 16.81 25.18
N THR A 698 -11.64 17.42 25.46
CA THR A 698 -10.57 17.61 24.47
C THR A 698 -9.61 16.45 24.57
N TYR A 699 -9.14 15.97 23.43
CA TYR A 699 -8.16 14.89 23.40
C TYR A 699 -6.96 15.24 22.53
N ARG A 700 -5.83 14.68 22.89
CA ARG A 700 -4.61 14.64 22.09
C ARG A 700 -4.06 13.21 22.13
N TYR A 701 -3.88 12.62 20.97
CA TYR A 701 -3.29 11.29 20.78
C TYR A 701 -2.00 11.41 20.00
N ASP A 702 -0.89 10.91 20.56
CA ASP A 702 0.44 10.89 19.96
C ASP A 702 0.84 9.43 19.74
N TYR A 703 1.38 9.12 18.56
CA TYR A 703 1.84 7.77 18.21
C TYR A 703 3.12 7.82 17.37
N LEU A 704 4.15 7.13 17.83
CA LEU A 704 5.41 6.90 17.13
C LEU A 704 5.50 5.43 16.70
N ARG A 705 5.91 5.19 15.46
CA ARG A 705 6.21 3.85 14.95
C ARG A 705 7.54 3.87 14.21
N ILE A 706 8.41 2.88 14.49
CA ILE A 706 9.72 2.70 13.87
C ILE A 706 9.86 1.25 13.46
N GLU A 707 10.22 1.00 12.19
CA GLU A 707 10.29 -0.34 11.60
C GLU A 707 11.61 -0.52 10.85
N PRO A 708 12.70 -0.90 11.55
CA PRO A 708 13.93 -1.32 10.91
C PRO A 708 13.80 -2.72 10.33
N LYS A 709 14.40 -2.93 9.15
CA LYS A 709 14.48 -4.21 8.46
C LYS A 709 15.87 -4.39 7.86
N ILE A 710 16.44 -5.58 8.07
CA ILE A 710 17.74 -5.97 7.56
C ILE A 710 17.60 -7.30 6.84
N ILE A 711 18.10 -7.39 5.61
CA ILE A 711 18.21 -8.62 4.84
C ILE A 711 19.68 -8.77 4.48
N TRP A 712 20.31 -9.84 4.94
CA TRP A 712 21.74 -10.08 4.79
C TRP A 712 22.02 -11.49 4.30
N GLN A 713 22.79 -11.58 3.23
CA GLN A 713 23.23 -12.83 2.62
C GLN A 713 24.76 -12.90 2.59
N PRO A 714 25.42 -13.19 3.75
CA PRO A 714 26.89 -13.17 3.84
C PRO A 714 27.55 -14.22 2.94
N THR A 715 26.87 -15.32 2.67
CA THR A 715 27.28 -16.36 1.74
C THR A 715 26.11 -16.85 0.91
N PRO A 716 26.33 -17.50 -0.25
CA PRO A 716 25.21 -18.08 -1.03
C PRO A 716 24.38 -19.10 -0.25
N ASN A 717 24.94 -19.66 0.82
CA ASN A 717 24.32 -20.70 1.63
C ASN A 717 23.66 -20.20 2.92
N LEU A 718 23.87 -18.94 3.30
CA LEU A 718 23.32 -18.37 4.52
C LEU A 718 22.60 -17.05 4.22
N GLU A 719 21.39 -16.93 4.66
CA GLU A 719 20.64 -15.68 4.66
C GLU A 719 20.00 -15.43 6.01
N ALA A 720 20.11 -14.20 6.49
CA ALA A 720 19.49 -13.72 7.72
C ALA A 720 18.58 -12.54 7.42
N GLU A 721 17.36 -12.57 7.92
CA GLU A 721 16.43 -11.44 7.87
C GLU A 721 16.06 -11.04 9.29
N TYR A 722 16.21 -9.75 9.61
CA TYR A 722 15.75 -9.20 10.89
C TYR A 722 14.75 -8.08 10.64
N HIS A 723 13.60 -8.17 11.28
CA HIS A 723 12.55 -7.15 11.24
C HIS A 723 12.18 -6.78 12.67
N ALA A 724 12.11 -5.49 12.96
CA ALA A 724 11.56 -5.03 14.22
C ALA A 724 10.47 -3.99 13.98
N THR A 725 9.56 -3.86 14.91
CA THR A 725 8.56 -2.80 14.98
C THR A 725 8.52 -2.30 16.40
N VAL A 726 8.70 -1.00 16.57
CA VAL A 726 8.55 -0.29 17.84
C VAL A 726 7.37 0.64 17.69
N GLY A 727 6.31 0.41 18.44
CA GLY A 727 5.14 1.28 18.55
C GLY A 727 5.13 1.93 19.95
N TYR A 728 4.97 3.24 20.02
CA TYR A 728 4.87 3.95 21.28
C TYR A 728 3.81 5.02 21.18
N GLY A 729 2.76 4.92 21.99
CA GLY A 729 1.64 5.82 21.87
C GLY A 729 0.88 6.04 23.16
N GLY A 730 0.30 7.23 23.31
CA GLY A 730 -0.48 7.61 24.45
C GLY A 730 -1.47 8.74 24.16
N SER A 731 -2.41 8.91 25.06
CA SER A 731 -3.46 9.91 24.96
C SER A 731 -3.44 10.86 26.16
N LYS A 732 -3.83 12.09 25.91
CA LYS A 732 -4.12 13.08 26.93
C LYS A 732 -5.55 13.54 26.75
N ILE A 733 -6.37 13.44 27.81
CA ILE A 733 -7.76 13.88 27.84
C ILE A 733 -7.83 15.08 28.76
N ASP A 734 -8.32 16.20 28.25
CA ASP A 734 -8.28 17.51 28.91
C ASP A 734 -6.86 17.86 29.44
N ASN A 735 -6.73 18.72 30.38
CA ASN A 735 -5.42 19.02 30.97
C ASN A 735 -5.05 18.11 32.15
N SER A 736 -5.96 17.28 32.61
CA SER A 736 -5.86 16.54 33.86
C SER A 736 -5.58 15.06 33.74
N THR A 737 -6.09 14.39 32.70
CA THR A 737 -5.94 12.93 32.55
C THR A 737 -4.95 12.60 31.44
N ARG A 738 -3.76 12.12 31.84
CA ARG A 738 -2.76 11.59 30.91
C ARG A 738 -2.78 10.06 31.01
N LEU A 739 -3.13 9.41 29.91
CA LEU A 739 -2.97 7.96 29.81
C LEU A 739 -1.50 7.64 29.60
N THR A 740 -0.99 6.70 30.40
CA THR A 740 0.40 6.25 30.29
C THR A 740 0.66 5.70 28.90
N PRO A 741 1.69 6.21 28.21
CA PRO A 741 2.02 5.66 26.89
C PRO A 741 2.35 4.17 26.97
N LEU A 742 1.90 3.39 26.00
CA LEU A 742 2.19 1.97 25.89
C LEU A 742 3.27 1.75 24.84
N LEU A 743 4.16 0.80 25.15
CA LEU A 743 5.18 0.32 24.23
C LEU A 743 4.74 -1.05 23.67
N ASP A 744 4.70 -1.11 22.36
CA ASP A 744 4.61 -2.34 21.58
C ASP A 744 5.94 -2.58 20.88
N PHE A 745 6.58 -3.68 21.18
CA PHE A 745 7.85 -4.06 20.56
C PHE A 745 7.75 -5.46 19.98
N VAL A 746 7.92 -5.55 18.67
CA VAL A 746 7.93 -6.81 17.94
C VAL A 746 9.26 -6.95 17.25
N GLN A 747 9.91 -8.11 17.38
CA GLN A 747 11.11 -8.44 16.61
C GLN A 747 11.00 -9.84 16.05
N ARG A 748 11.51 -10.01 14.84
CA ARG A 748 11.48 -11.29 14.12
C ARG A 748 12.84 -11.52 13.48
N LEU A 749 13.38 -12.71 13.67
CA LEU A 749 14.61 -13.18 13.05
C LEU A 749 14.31 -14.41 12.21
N TYR A 750 14.72 -14.40 10.97
CA TYR A 750 14.62 -15.54 10.07
C TYR A 750 16.02 -15.92 9.61
N LEU A 751 16.38 -17.17 9.75
CA LEU A 751 17.65 -17.74 9.29
C LEU A 751 17.35 -18.82 8.26
N THR A 752 18.04 -18.77 7.12
CA THR A 752 17.95 -19.80 6.09
C THR A 752 19.35 -20.31 5.78
N MET A 753 19.54 -21.60 5.88
CA MET A 753 20.81 -22.29 5.63
C MET A 753 20.62 -23.38 4.56
N ASN A 754 21.48 -23.40 3.56
CA ASN A 754 21.42 -24.32 2.44
C ASN A 754 22.56 -25.32 2.51
N PHE A 755 22.24 -26.60 2.38
CA PHE A 755 23.18 -27.73 2.41
C PHE A 755 22.93 -28.62 1.19
N GLY A 756 23.36 -28.16 0.01
CA GLY A 756 23.09 -28.83 -1.25
C GLY A 756 21.61 -28.92 -1.61
N LYS A 757 20.99 -30.09 -1.52
CA LYS A 757 19.56 -30.28 -1.77
C LYS A 757 18.68 -29.99 -0.55
N PHE A 758 19.28 -29.82 0.63
CA PHE A 758 18.55 -29.52 1.85
C PHE A 758 18.64 -28.05 2.20
N GLU A 759 17.55 -27.52 2.74
CA GLU A 759 17.47 -26.16 3.26
C GLU A 759 16.81 -26.22 4.66
N LEU A 760 17.48 -25.64 5.64
CA LEU A 760 16.97 -25.45 6.99
C LEU A 760 16.56 -23.98 7.15
N ARG A 761 15.31 -23.77 7.60
CA ARG A 761 14.81 -22.46 7.98
C ARG A 761 14.45 -22.44 9.44
N LEU A 762 14.91 -21.43 10.13
CA LEU A 762 14.57 -21.16 11.53
C LEU A 762 13.97 -19.75 11.63
N SER A 763 12.92 -19.61 12.42
CA SER A 763 12.40 -18.29 12.77
C SER A 763 12.18 -18.15 14.26
N GLY A 764 12.55 -16.99 14.80
CA GLY A 764 12.24 -16.55 16.14
C GLY A 764 11.44 -15.26 16.09
N GLU A 765 10.36 -15.20 16.85
CA GLU A 765 9.53 -14.00 16.97
C GLU A 765 9.38 -13.67 18.45
N HIS A 766 9.58 -12.40 18.79
CA HIS A 766 9.36 -11.91 20.15
C HIS A 766 8.39 -10.73 20.09
N TYR A 767 7.35 -10.80 20.88
CA TYR A 767 6.32 -9.78 21.04
C TYR A 767 6.30 -9.32 22.49
N ARG A 768 6.53 -8.03 22.71
CA ARG A 768 6.33 -7.37 23.99
C ARG A 768 5.24 -6.34 23.84
N ASN A 769 4.16 -6.48 24.58
CA ASN A 769 3.03 -5.54 24.59
C ASN A 769 2.80 -5.06 26.02
N ASP A 770 2.81 -3.76 26.21
CA ASP A 770 2.35 -3.18 27.47
C ASP A 770 0.81 -3.27 27.51
N LEU A 771 0.27 -3.92 28.52
CA LEU A 771 -1.18 -4.04 28.74
C LEU A 771 -1.73 -2.83 29.50
N ASN A 772 -0.91 -2.26 30.37
CA ASN A 772 -1.14 -1.02 31.11
C ASN A 772 0.21 -0.49 31.60
N SER A 773 0.21 0.56 32.46
CA SER A 773 1.42 1.17 33.01
C SER A 773 2.33 0.21 33.79
N ASN A 774 1.76 -0.85 34.38
CA ASN A 774 2.47 -1.72 35.33
C ASN A 774 2.60 -3.18 34.83
N THR A 775 1.89 -3.51 33.77
CA THR A 775 1.82 -4.90 33.29
C THR A 775 2.19 -4.97 31.81
N HIS A 776 3.15 -5.79 31.48
CA HIS A 776 3.49 -6.11 30.11
C HIS A 776 3.46 -7.61 29.88
N LEU A 777 3.17 -8.02 28.66
CA LEU A 777 3.25 -9.41 28.20
C LEU A 777 4.42 -9.57 27.25
N SER A 778 5.27 -10.56 27.52
CA SER A 778 6.35 -10.97 26.62
C SER A 778 6.06 -12.38 26.11
N THR A 779 5.93 -12.53 24.81
CA THR A 779 5.64 -13.81 24.17
C THR A 779 6.70 -14.09 23.09
N VAL A 780 7.26 -15.29 23.14
CA VAL A 780 8.25 -15.76 22.17
C VAL A 780 7.66 -16.95 21.40
N PHE A 781 7.85 -16.94 20.08
CA PHE A 781 7.56 -18.05 19.19
C PHE A 781 8.84 -18.50 18.51
N ALA A 782 8.91 -19.80 18.21
CA ALA A 782 9.96 -20.39 17.41
C ALA A 782 9.35 -21.35 16.41
N ASP A 783 9.78 -21.27 15.14
CA ASP A 783 9.41 -22.21 14.10
C ASP A 783 10.68 -22.78 13.44
N ALA A 784 10.56 -23.98 12.89
CA ALA A 784 11.60 -24.61 12.09
C ALA A 784 10.99 -25.25 10.85
N SER A 785 11.72 -25.25 9.74
CA SER A 785 11.33 -25.96 8.52
C SER A 785 12.54 -26.63 7.91
N LEU A 786 12.37 -27.90 7.51
CA LEU A 786 13.35 -28.64 6.73
C LEU A 786 12.80 -28.85 5.32
N VAL A 787 13.55 -28.44 4.33
CA VAL A 787 13.15 -28.53 2.92
C VAL A 787 14.13 -29.37 2.15
N TYR A 788 13.65 -30.35 1.41
CA TYR A 788 14.41 -31.11 0.41
C TYR A 788 13.99 -30.70 -0.99
N LYS A 789 14.95 -30.33 -1.85
CA LYS A 789 14.72 -29.81 -3.18
C LYS A 789 15.39 -30.67 -4.25
N THR A 790 14.64 -30.92 -5.31
CA THR A 790 15.14 -31.44 -6.58
C THR A 790 14.76 -30.47 -7.71
N ALA A 791 15.05 -30.81 -8.96
CA ALA A 791 14.66 -29.97 -10.11
C ALA A 791 13.14 -29.76 -10.21
N LYS A 792 12.34 -30.79 -9.88
CA LYS A 792 10.88 -30.77 -10.01
C LYS A 792 10.12 -30.90 -8.68
N TRP A 793 10.72 -31.52 -7.66
CA TRP A 793 10.07 -31.78 -6.38
C TRP A 793 10.63 -30.92 -5.26
N ARG A 794 9.73 -30.47 -4.40
CA ARG A 794 10.05 -29.84 -3.12
C ARG A 794 9.22 -30.50 -2.03
N LEU A 795 9.93 -31.11 -1.08
CA LEU A 795 9.34 -31.67 0.14
C LEU A 795 9.70 -30.76 1.29
N GLU A 796 8.72 -30.42 2.13
CA GLU A 796 8.90 -29.47 3.23
C GLU A 796 8.22 -30.01 4.48
N ALA A 797 8.97 -30.15 5.59
CA ALA A 797 8.46 -30.42 6.91
C ALA A 797 8.51 -29.12 7.73
N ASN A 798 7.37 -28.65 8.17
CA ASN A 798 7.19 -27.42 8.96
C ASN A 798 6.82 -27.75 10.39
N PHE A 799 7.49 -27.16 11.34
CA PHE A 799 7.23 -27.21 12.77
C PHE A 799 6.92 -25.78 13.24
N ASN A 800 5.66 -25.51 13.49
CA ASN A 800 5.21 -24.17 13.91
C ASN A 800 4.97 -24.14 15.41
N ASN A 801 5.25 -22.99 16.04
CA ASN A 801 5.05 -22.74 17.46
C ASN A 801 5.66 -23.83 18.35
N LEU A 802 6.97 -24.10 18.17
CA LEU A 802 7.72 -25.12 18.92
C LEU A 802 7.58 -24.98 20.44
N LEU A 803 7.41 -23.73 20.93
CA LEU A 803 7.21 -23.40 22.33
C LEU A 803 5.78 -23.67 22.86
N ASN A 804 4.87 -24.07 21.97
CA ASN A 804 3.47 -24.39 22.26
C ASN A 804 2.72 -23.30 23.05
N LYS A 805 2.87 -22.05 22.64
CA LYS A 805 2.09 -20.94 23.21
C LYS A 805 0.65 -21.05 22.73
N LYS A 806 -0.33 -20.91 23.64
CA LYS A 806 -1.76 -21.08 23.36
C LYS A 806 -2.56 -19.78 23.49
N GLY A 807 -2.01 -18.74 24.07
CA GLY A 807 -2.66 -17.46 24.31
C GLY A 807 -1.78 -16.28 23.99
N TYR A 808 -2.41 -15.19 23.58
CA TYR A 808 -1.79 -13.90 23.32
C TYR A 808 -2.68 -12.77 23.83
N ALA A 809 -2.09 -11.71 24.37
CA ALA A 809 -2.83 -10.53 24.81
C ALA A 809 -2.15 -9.25 24.36
N TYR A 810 -2.96 -8.23 24.12
CA TYR A 810 -2.49 -6.91 23.71
C TYR A 810 -3.49 -5.84 24.11
N THR A 811 -3.04 -4.58 24.20
CA THR A 811 -3.89 -3.41 24.43
C THR A 811 -3.72 -2.42 23.29
N LEU A 812 -4.84 -1.92 22.79
CA LEU A 812 -4.87 -0.82 21.82
C LEU A 812 -5.49 0.42 22.48
N TYR A 813 -4.84 1.59 22.30
CA TYR A 813 -5.40 2.87 22.65
C TYR A 813 -6.05 3.56 21.46
N SER A 814 -7.17 4.21 21.74
CA SER A 814 -7.69 5.30 20.95
C SER A 814 -7.61 6.62 21.77
N ALA A 815 -8.19 7.69 21.26
CA ALA A 815 -8.11 9.01 21.91
C ALA A 815 -8.61 9.01 23.37
N THR A 816 -9.68 8.28 23.67
CA THR A 816 -10.39 8.33 24.96
C THR A 816 -10.74 6.95 25.53
N GLN A 817 -10.25 5.89 24.91
CA GLN A 817 -10.53 4.51 25.33
C GLN A 817 -9.34 3.60 25.13
N SER A 818 -9.29 2.49 25.85
CA SER A 818 -8.42 1.36 25.56
C SER A 818 -9.23 0.08 25.41
N SER A 819 -8.70 -0.83 24.60
CA SER A 819 -9.24 -2.19 24.43
C SER A 819 -8.11 -3.18 24.68
N THR A 820 -8.20 -3.93 25.80
CA THR A 820 -7.30 -5.04 26.08
C THR A 820 -7.97 -6.32 25.63
N SER A 821 -7.32 -7.01 24.68
CA SER A 821 -7.82 -8.28 24.14
C SER A 821 -6.92 -9.42 24.52
N ARG A 822 -7.53 -10.56 24.88
CA ARG A 822 -6.88 -11.86 25.04
C ARG A 822 -7.48 -12.83 24.05
N LEU A 823 -6.64 -13.56 23.34
CA LEU A 823 -7.02 -14.43 22.23
C LEU A 823 -6.40 -15.80 22.42
N ASN A 824 -7.12 -16.85 22.04
CA ASN A 824 -6.53 -18.14 21.76
C ASN A 824 -5.77 -18.08 20.44
N ILE A 825 -4.61 -18.70 20.38
CA ILE A 825 -3.73 -18.78 19.23
C ILE A 825 -3.43 -20.23 18.88
N ARG A 826 -3.02 -20.44 17.63
CA ARG A 826 -2.69 -21.77 17.11
C ARG A 826 -1.57 -22.42 17.92
N PRO A 827 -1.76 -23.63 18.45
CA PRO A 827 -0.77 -24.31 19.27
C PRO A 827 0.39 -24.86 18.43
N ARG A 828 1.21 -25.76 18.97
CA ARG A 828 2.25 -26.44 18.22
C ARG A 828 1.65 -27.27 17.09
N GLU A 829 2.26 -27.16 15.90
CA GLU A 829 1.82 -27.84 14.68
C GLU A 829 3.00 -28.43 13.93
N ILE A 830 2.76 -29.57 13.30
CA ILE A 830 3.67 -30.18 12.33
C ILE A 830 2.91 -30.37 11.01
N MET A 831 3.55 -30.02 9.89
CA MET A 831 2.98 -30.19 8.57
C MET A 831 4.03 -30.65 7.57
N ILE A 832 3.72 -31.68 6.80
CA ILE A 832 4.53 -32.16 5.69
C ILE A 832 3.84 -31.71 4.40
N THR A 833 4.59 -31.08 3.49
CA THR A 833 4.08 -30.57 2.23
C THR A 833 4.94 -31.09 1.08
N ALA A 834 4.32 -31.59 0.04
CA ALA A 834 4.95 -31.98 -1.22
C ALA A 834 4.48 -31.06 -2.32
N SER A 835 5.41 -30.47 -3.08
CA SER A 835 5.13 -29.64 -4.25
C SER A 835 5.85 -30.20 -5.48
N HIS A 836 5.16 -30.19 -6.61
CA HIS A 836 5.70 -30.63 -7.89
C HIS A 836 5.54 -29.51 -8.94
N GLN A 837 6.59 -29.28 -9.72
CA GLN A 837 6.55 -28.43 -10.90
C GLN A 837 6.54 -29.30 -12.16
N PHE A 838 5.47 -29.15 -12.95
CA PHE A 838 5.25 -29.93 -14.18
C PHE A 838 6.05 -29.40 -15.36
#